data_cf4c84d5643d47bf55b9a441adb62fc2
#
_entry.id   cf4c84d5643d47bf55b9a441adb62fc2
#
_cell.length_a   1.000
_cell.length_b   1.000
_cell.length_c   1.000
_cell.angle_alpha   90.00
_cell.angle_beta   90.00
_cell.angle_gamma   90.00
#
_symmetry.space_group_name_H-M   'P 1'
#
loop_
_entity.id
_entity.type
_entity.pdbx_description
1 polymer ?
#
loop_
_entity_poly.entity_id
_entity_poly.type
_entity_poly.pdbx_seq_one_letter_code
_entity_poly.pdbx_strand_id
1 'polypeptide(L)'
;MSNQESPGGVTRRALLKSTALGSLALAAGGLTLPFTLHRAAAAVQQATGDNTRIVWGACSVNCGSRCALRLHVRDDEVVYVETDNTGDDRYGDHQVRACLRGRSIRRRINHPDRLNYPMKRVGKRGEGKFERISWQEALDTLADRLKSVVAQYGNEAVYINYSSGIVGGNITRSSPSASPVARLMNCYGGSLNQYGTYSTAQIACAMPYTYGSNDGNSTSDIENSKLVVMFGNNPAETRMSGGGITWYLEQARERSNARMIVIDPRYTDTAAGREDEWIPIRPGTDAALVAGIAWVLINENLVDQPFLDKYCVGYDEKTLPEGAPANGHYKAYILGEGDDGVAKTPQWAARITGIPADRIIKLAREIGMTKPAYICQGWGPQRQANGELSARAIAMLPILTGNVGINGGNSGARESTYTITIERLPVLENPVKTAISCFTWTDAIARGPEMTATRDGVRGKEKLDVPIKFLWNYAGNTIINQHSDINKTHDILQDESKCETIVVIDNFMTSSAKYADLLLPDLMTVEQEDIIPNDYAGNMGYLIFIQPATSAKFERKPIYWILSEVAKRLGDDVYQRFTEGRTQEQWLQYLYAKMVAKDPALPVYASTFEGWDDPLRSQYPLQLFGFHYKARTHSSYGNVDVLQAACRQEVWISPLDAEKRGIKNGDLVRVFNQRGEVRLPAKVTPRIMPGVSAMGQGAWHDANMAGDRVDHGACMNTLTTHRPSPLAKGNPQHTNLVDIEKV
;
A
#
# COMPACT_ATOMS: atom_id res chain seq x y z
N MET A 1 -11.63 18.79 48.47
CA MET A 1 -10.32 19.39 48.13
C MET A 1 -9.24 18.35 48.38
N SER A 2 -8.82 17.70 47.35
CA SER A 2 -7.55 16.93 47.32
C SER A 2 -7.15 16.82 45.89
N ASN A 3 -6.08 17.54 45.51
CA ASN A 3 -5.40 17.47 44.25
C ASN A 3 -4.81 16.06 44.09
N GLN A 4 -5.24 15.35 43.07
CA GLN A 4 -4.48 14.22 42.51
C GLN A 4 -3.75 14.70 41.26
N GLU A 5 -2.44 14.82 41.38
CA GLU A 5 -1.52 15.01 40.26
C GLU A 5 -1.53 13.78 39.40
N SER A 6 -1.71 13.96 38.10
CA SER A 6 -1.54 12.92 37.07
C SER A 6 -0.06 12.65 36.83
N PRO A 7 0.37 11.39 36.66
CA PRO A 7 1.80 11.08 36.48
C PRO A 7 2.30 11.47 35.09
N GLY A 8 3.30 12.32 35.09
CA GLY A 8 4.42 12.43 34.18
C GLY A 8 4.19 12.32 32.67
N GLY A 9 3.67 13.35 32.04
CA GLY A 9 3.85 13.56 30.59
C GLY A 9 5.32 13.87 30.30
N VAL A 10 5.91 13.17 29.35
CA VAL A 10 7.27 13.45 28.83
C VAL A 10 7.30 14.90 28.35
N THR A 11 8.05 15.76 29.04
CA THR A 11 8.12 17.19 28.67
C THR A 11 8.83 17.36 27.33
N ARG A 12 8.45 18.40 26.56
CA ARG A 12 9.13 18.82 25.31
C ARG A 12 10.68 18.86 25.46
N ARG A 13 11.18 19.08 26.66
CA ARG A 13 12.60 19.12 26.98
C ARG A 13 13.25 17.74 27.04
N ALA A 14 12.51 16.69 27.41
CA ALA A 14 12.97 15.30 27.36
C ALA A 14 12.97 14.77 25.92
N LEU A 15 11.99 15.16 25.13
CA LEU A 15 11.95 14.86 23.68
C LEU A 15 13.12 15.51 22.93
N LEU A 16 13.45 16.75 23.25
CA LEU A 16 14.57 17.48 22.64
C LEU A 16 15.95 16.91 23.08
N LYS A 17 16.06 16.36 24.30
CA LYS A 17 17.30 15.69 24.72
C LYS A 17 17.49 14.33 24.06
N SER A 18 16.43 13.59 23.79
CA SER A 18 16.49 12.32 23.05
C SER A 18 16.80 12.55 21.55
N THR A 19 16.32 13.67 20.97
CA THR A 19 16.68 14.07 19.61
C THR A 19 18.14 14.55 19.47
N ALA A 20 18.71 15.16 20.49
CA ALA A 20 20.10 15.61 20.46
C ALA A 20 21.14 14.47 20.50
N LEU A 21 20.81 13.35 21.17
CA LEU A 21 21.63 12.13 21.15
C LEU A 21 21.42 11.28 19.90
N GLY A 22 20.22 11.34 19.29
CA GLY A 22 19.93 10.74 17.98
C GLY A 22 20.69 11.40 16.84
N SER A 23 20.98 12.70 16.94
CA SER A 23 21.69 13.45 15.89
C SER A 23 23.18 13.10 15.76
N LEU A 24 23.80 12.53 16.79
CA LEU A 24 25.19 12.04 16.71
C LEU A 24 25.32 10.70 15.95
N ALA A 25 24.26 9.90 15.90
CA ALA A 25 24.21 8.66 15.11
C ALA A 25 23.84 8.90 13.63
N LEU A 26 23.34 10.10 13.30
CA LEU A 26 22.86 10.50 11.99
C LEU A 26 23.96 10.88 10.99
N ALA A 27 25.18 11.11 11.47
CA ALA A 27 26.31 11.60 10.67
C ALA A 27 26.89 10.56 9.69
N ALA A 28 26.45 9.32 9.70
CA ALA A 28 27.08 8.22 8.94
C ALA A 28 26.29 7.65 7.76
N GLY A 29 25.13 8.18 7.38
CA GLY A 29 24.43 7.68 6.20
C GLY A 29 22.93 8.01 6.13
N GLY A 30 22.60 9.03 5.36
CA GLY A 30 21.24 9.56 5.23
C GLY A 30 20.15 8.60 4.71
N LEU A 31 20.49 7.39 4.25
CA LEU A 31 19.55 6.38 3.74
C LEU A 31 19.27 5.25 4.75
N THR A 32 19.99 5.19 5.86
CA THR A 32 19.80 4.17 6.91
C THR A 32 18.95 4.68 8.08
N LEU A 33 18.43 5.88 7.99
CA LEU A 33 17.77 6.66 9.04
C LEU A 33 16.68 5.93 9.81
N PRO A 34 15.68 5.27 9.19
CA PRO A 34 14.63 4.59 9.95
C PRO A 34 15.15 3.43 10.79
N PHE A 35 16.18 2.73 10.30
CA PHE A 35 16.76 1.56 10.95
C PHE A 35 17.77 1.93 12.04
N THR A 36 18.55 3.01 11.85
CA THR A 36 19.54 3.50 12.82
C THR A 36 18.93 4.27 13.98
N LEU A 37 17.86 5.06 13.73
CA LEU A 37 17.11 5.74 14.79
C LEU A 37 16.50 4.75 15.78
N HIS A 38 16.04 3.62 15.27
CA HIS A 38 15.51 2.56 16.12
C HIS A 38 16.56 1.98 17.06
N ARG A 39 17.77 1.66 16.55
CA ARG A 39 18.89 1.15 17.39
C ARG A 39 19.35 2.18 18.40
N ALA A 40 19.40 3.45 18.02
CA ALA A 40 19.75 4.54 18.94
C ALA A 40 18.69 4.72 20.04
N ALA A 41 17.41 4.68 19.71
CA ALA A 41 16.32 4.76 20.69
C ALA A 41 16.33 3.58 21.66
N ALA A 42 16.59 2.37 21.20
CA ALA A 42 16.72 1.18 22.04
C ALA A 42 17.93 1.28 22.98
N ALA A 43 19.06 1.80 22.52
CA ALA A 43 20.24 2.01 23.33
C ALA A 43 20.03 3.06 24.43
N VAL A 44 19.30 4.14 24.14
CA VAL A 44 18.93 5.18 25.12
C VAL A 44 17.99 4.62 26.20
N GLN A 45 17.00 3.82 25.81
CA GLN A 45 16.08 3.16 26.77
C GLN A 45 16.83 2.20 27.72
N GLN A 46 17.76 1.41 27.20
CA GLN A 46 18.61 0.56 28.03
C GLN A 46 19.47 1.36 29.05
N ALA A 47 19.96 2.54 28.61
CA ALA A 47 20.76 3.41 29.46
C ALA A 47 19.97 4.11 30.58
N THR A 48 18.63 4.25 30.42
CA THR A 48 17.75 4.89 31.44
C THR A 48 17.14 3.94 32.42
N GLY A 49 17.33 2.62 32.25
CA GLY A 49 16.76 1.58 33.14
C GLY A 49 15.23 1.39 32.95
N ASP A 50 14.60 2.05 31.99
CA ASP A 50 13.19 1.84 31.60
C ASP A 50 13.13 0.75 30.54
N ASN A 51 12.73 -0.45 30.93
CA ASN A 51 12.58 -1.59 30.02
C ASN A 51 11.33 -1.52 29.12
N THR A 52 10.53 -0.45 29.22
CA THR A 52 9.34 -0.26 28.38
C THR A 52 9.70 0.51 27.11
N ARG A 53 9.40 -0.06 25.94
CA ARG A 53 9.57 0.58 24.62
C ARG A 53 8.29 0.50 23.81
N ILE A 54 8.05 1.48 22.95
CA ILE A 54 6.96 1.47 21.98
C ILE A 54 7.57 1.33 20.59
N VAL A 55 7.14 0.30 19.85
CA VAL A 55 7.58 0.05 18.49
C VAL A 55 6.41 0.07 17.53
N TRP A 56 6.68 0.46 16.31
CA TRP A 56 5.67 0.42 15.24
C TRP A 56 5.57 -0.98 14.65
N GLY A 57 4.33 -1.46 14.53
CA GLY A 57 3.97 -2.66 13.82
C GLY A 57 2.79 -2.39 12.90
N ALA A 58 2.35 -3.38 12.16
CA ALA A 58 1.18 -3.28 11.31
C ALA A 58 0.32 -4.55 11.36
N CYS A 59 -0.98 -4.35 11.23
CA CYS A 59 -1.91 -5.42 10.91
C CYS A 59 -1.93 -5.61 9.38
N SER A 60 -1.20 -6.60 8.88
CA SER A 60 -1.00 -6.85 7.44
C SER A 60 -1.91 -7.93 6.85
N VAL A 61 -3.00 -8.28 7.55
CA VAL A 61 -3.93 -9.32 7.11
C VAL A 61 -4.77 -8.92 5.89
N ASN A 62 -5.46 -9.87 5.30
CA ASN A 62 -6.17 -9.76 4.02
C ASN A 62 -7.32 -8.72 3.95
N CYS A 63 -7.73 -8.07 5.02
CA CYS A 63 -8.70 -6.97 4.89
C CYS A 63 -8.15 -5.76 4.13
N GLY A 64 -6.84 -5.70 3.92
CA GLY A 64 -6.18 -4.67 3.12
C GLY A 64 -5.98 -3.33 3.81
N SER A 65 -6.40 -3.17 5.06
CA SER A 65 -6.39 -1.86 5.73
C SER A 65 -5.02 -1.35 6.14
N ARG A 66 -4.03 -2.21 6.29
CA ARG A 66 -2.65 -1.85 6.71
C ARG A 66 -2.61 -0.99 7.97
N CYS A 67 -3.46 -1.29 8.95
CA CYS A 67 -3.57 -0.46 10.16
C CYS A 67 -2.27 -0.44 10.94
N ALA A 68 -1.80 0.75 11.28
CA ALA A 68 -0.66 0.94 12.15
C ALA A 68 -0.96 0.50 13.58
N LEU A 69 0.01 -0.13 14.21
CA LEU A 69 -0.03 -0.59 15.59
C LEU A 69 1.14 0.01 16.35
N ARG A 70 0.87 0.51 17.55
CA ARG A 70 1.89 0.92 18.52
C ARG A 70 1.96 -0.16 19.58
N LEU A 71 3.04 -0.94 19.54
CA LEU A 71 3.26 -2.08 20.40
C LEU A 71 4.09 -1.66 21.59
N HIS A 72 3.49 -1.71 22.78
CA HIS A 72 4.19 -1.47 24.05
C HIS A 72 4.88 -2.77 24.48
N VAL A 73 6.18 -2.75 24.52
CA VAL A 73 7.02 -3.90 24.83
C VAL A 73 7.74 -3.69 26.15
N ARG A 74 7.65 -4.65 27.05
CA ARG A 74 8.37 -4.69 28.30
C ARG A 74 8.88 -6.11 28.50
N ASP A 75 10.16 -6.24 28.89
CA ASP A 75 10.82 -7.52 29.13
C ASP A 75 10.66 -8.50 27.94
N ASP A 76 10.84 -7.97 26.71
CA ASP A 76 10.70 -8.70 25.45
C ASP A 76 9.29 -9.29 25.20
N GLU A 77 8.26 -8.73 25.84
CA GLU A 77 6.87 -9.11 25.63
C GLU A 77 5.99 -7.92 25.28
N VAL A 78 5.07 -8.11 24.34
CA VAL A 78 4.05 -7.10 24.01
C VAL A 78 3.00 -7.09 25.10
N VAL A 79 3.04 -6.08 25.96
CA VAL A 79 2.12 -5.93 27.09
C VAL A 79 0.84 -5.19 26.75
N TYR A 80 0.89 -4.27 25.76
CA TYR A 80 -0.27 -3.51 25.31
C TYR A 80 -0.17 -3.16 23.82
N VAL A 81 -1.32 -2.98 23.15
CA VAL A 81 -1.39 -2.60 21.74
C VAL A 81 -2.28 -1.37 21.61
N GLU A 82 -1.68 -0.28 21.23
CA GLU A 82 -2.39 0.93 20.80
C GLU A 82 -2.58 0.92 19.28
N THR A 83 -3.41 1.81 18.82
CA THR A 83 -3.58 2.12 17.42
C THR A 83 -2.77 3.35 17.04
N ASP A 84 -2.89 3.81 15.79
CA ASP A 84 -2.34 5.07 15.33
C ASP A 84 -2.85 6.24 16.19
N ASN A 85 -1.96 7.16 16.52
CA ASN A 85 -2.25 8.40 17.25
C ASN A 85 -1.52 9.60 16.64
N THR A 86 -1.10 9.51 15.39
CA THR A 86 -0.29 10.54 14.72
C THR A 86 -1.13 11.57 13.97
N GLY A 87 -2.30 11.17 13.44
CA GLY A 87 -3.24 12.07 12.79
C GLY A 87 -4.10 12.87 13.79
N ASP A 88 -4.79 13.86 13.30
CA ASP A 88 -5.68 14.72 14.10
C ASP A 88 -7.17 14.56 13.77
N ASP A 89 -7.53 13.52 13.01
CA ASP A 89 -8.88 13.19 12.56
C ASP A 89 -9.55 14.25 11.66
N ARG A 90 -8.75 15.05 10.98
CA ARG A 90 -9.27 15.86 9.87
C ARG A 90 -9.42 15.03 8.60
N TYR A 91 -10.25 15.53 7.72
CA TYR A 91 -10.39 14.94 6.40
C TYR A 91 -9.05 15.00 5.64
N GLY A 92 -8.53 13.84 5.24
CA GLY A 92 -7.20 13.70 4.64
C GLY A 92 -6.06 13.40 5.63
N ASP A 93 -6.29 13.54 6.94
CA ASP A 93 -5.29 13.26 7.99
C ASP A 93 -5.93 12.59 9.22
N HIS A 94 -6.74 11.55 8.99
CA HIS A 94 -7.37 10.81 10.07
C HIS A 94 -6.44 9.74 10.63
N GLN A 95 -6.64 9.41 11.90
CA GLN A 95 -5.91 8.30 12.53
C GLN A 95 -6.40 6.95 12.00
N VAL A 96 -5.49 6.14 11.47
CA VAL A 96 -5.80 4.79 10.97
C VAL A 96 -5.93 3.79 12.12
N ARG A 97 -7.05 3.85 12.82
CA ARG A 97 -7.31 3.03 14.01
C ARG A 97 -7.52 1.57 13.68
N ALA A 98 -6.73 0.72 14.33
CA ALA A 98 -6.88 -0.72 14.19
C ALA A 98 -8.15 -1.22 14.87
N CYS A 99 -8.86 -2.10 14.18
CA CYS A 99 -10.01 -2.83 14.74
C CYS A 99 -9.56 -3.89 15.75
N LEU A 100 -10.53 -4.61 16.32
CA LEU A 100 -10.27 -5.68 17.29
C LEU A 100 -9.27 -6.74 16.80
N ARG A 101 -9.26 -7.06 15.49
CA ARG A 101 -8.30 -8.01 14.91
C ARG A 101 -6.84 -7.54 15.08
N GLY A 102 -6.54 -6.30 14.72
CA GLY A 102 -5.20 -5.73 14.90
C GLY A 102 -4.84 -5.59 16.38
N ARG A 103 -5.75 -5.12 17.21
CA ARG A 103 -5.52 -4.95 18.66
C ARG A 103 -5.30 -6.26 19.39
N SER A 104 -5.79 -7.39 18.86
CA SER A 104 -5.62 -8.72 19.46
C SER A 104 -4.27 -9.38 19.11
N ILE A 105 -3.39 -8.72 18.34
CA ILE A 105 -2.13 -9.31 17.87
C ILE A 105 -1.25 -9.81 19.01
N ARG A 106 -1.29 -9.16 20.18
CA ARG A 106 -0.60 -9.58 21.39
C ARG A 106 -0.91 -11.04 21.77
N ARG A 107 -2.19 -11.44 21.68
CA ARG A 107 -2.62 -12.81 21.97
C ARG A 107 -2.17 -13.80 20.90
N ARG A 108 -1.95 -13.34 19.67
CA ARG A 108 -1.45 -14.19 18.58
C ARG A 108 0.04 -14.50 18.75
N ILE A 109 0.85 -13.54 19.19
CA ILE A 109 2.31 -13.72 19.34
C ILE A 109 2.62 -14.93 20.25
N ASN A 110 1.91 -15.08 21.36
CA ASN A 110 2.12 -16.12 22.36
C ASN A 110 1.01 -17.19 22.37
N HIS A 111 0.28 -17.36 21.24
CA HIS A 111 -0.78 -18.34 21.15
C HIS A 111 -0.23 -19.78 21.23
N PRO A 112 -0.89 -20.72 21.94
CA PRO A 112 -0.39 -22.10 22.07
C PRO A 112 -0.27 -22.85 20.74
N ASP A 113 -1.09 -22.52 19.74
CA ASP A 113 -1.04 -23.13 18.40
C ASP A 113 0.08 -22.56 17.51
N ARG A 114 0.97 -21.69 18.06
CA ARG A 114 2.12 -21.19 17.31
C ARG A 114 3.08 -22.32 16.98
N LEU A 115 3.51 -22.34 15.71
CA LEU A 115 4.60 -23.22 15.29
C LEU A 115 5.92 -22.71 15.85
N ASN A 116 6.66 -23.60 16.51
CA ASN A 116 7.86 -23.26 17.24
C ASN A 116 9.12 -23.91 16.68
N TYR A 117 8.99 -25.01 16.00
CA TYR A 117 10.08 -25.84 15.51
C TYR A 117 9.80 -26.34 14.11
N PRO A 118 10.83 -26.62 13.28
CA PRO A 118 10.63 -27.39 12.06
C PRO A 118 10.14 -28.80 12.38
N MET A 119 9.21 -29.28 11.58
CA MET A 119 8.58 -30.58 11.82
C MET A 119 8.40 -31.33 10.51
N LYS A 120 8.47 -32.67 10.57
CA LYS A 120 8.09 -33.57 9.48
C LYS A 120 6.87 -34.42 9.89
N ARG A 121 6.06 -34.76 8.93
CA ARG A 121 4.87 -35.58 9.11
C ARG A 121 5.26 -37.02 9.44
N VAL A 122 4.54 -37.64 10.40
CA VAL A 122 4.69 -39.04 10.80
C VAL A 122 3.39 -39.85 10.67
N GLY A 123 2.29 -39.20 10.33
CA GLY A 123 0.97 -39.83 10.07
C GLY A 123 0.50 -39.60 8.62
N LYS A 124 -0.78 -39.86 8.35
CA LYS A 124 -1.39 -39.49 7.08
C LYS A 124 -1.59 -37.98 6.99
N ARG A 125 -1.62 -37.45 5.78
CA ARG A 125 -1.94 -36.03 5.54
C ARG A 125 -3.33 -35.72 6.10
N GLY A 126 -3.46 -34.60 6.82
CA GLY A 126 -4.69 -34.19 7.51
C GLY A 126 -4.80 -34.65 8.96
N GLU A 127 -4.08 -35.68 9.42
CA GLU A 127 -4.08 -36.09 10.84
C GLU A 127 -3.39 -35.09 11.78
N GLY A 128 -2.51 -34.26 11.27
CA GLY A 128 -1.78 -33.29 12.09
C GLY A 128 -0.75 -33.93 13.01
N LYS A 129 -0.22 -35.10 12.69
CA LYS A 129 0.81 -35.81 13.44
C LYS A 129 2.18 -35.47 12.88
N PHE A 130 3.02 -34.88 13.73
CA PHE A 130 4.35 -34.40 13.36
C PHE A 130 5.38 -34.78 14.42
N GLU A 131 6.62 -34.96 14.00
CA GLU A 131 7.78 -35.00 14.86
C GLU A 131 8.68 -33.79 14.59
N ARG A 132 9.31 -33.26 15.66
CA ARG A 132 10.29 -32.18 15.56
C ARG A 132 11.55 -32.71 14.89
N ILE A 133 12.08 -31.91 13.95
CA ILE A 133 13.39 -32.14 13.31
C ILE A 133 14.26 -30.90 13.46
N SER A 134 15.54 -31.01 13.10
CA SER A 134 16.43 -29.86 13.05
C SER A 134 16.16 -29.01 11.80
N TRP A 135 16.57 -27.74 11.84
CA TRP A 135 16.57 -26.91 10.63
C TRP A 135 17.44 -27.49 9.52
N GLN A 136 18.58 -28.10 9.87
CA GLN A 136 19.45 -28.76 8.90
C GLN A 136 18.71 -29.86 8.15
N GLU A 137 18.07 -30.79 8.88
CA GLU A 137 17.28 -31.89 8.31
C GLU A 137 16.10 -31.37 7.47
N ALA A 138 15.40 -30.35 7.97
CA ALA A 138 14.27 -29.77 7.28
C ALA A 138 14.67 -29.16 5.92
N LEU A 139 15.73 -28.36 5.93
CA LEU A 139 16.19 -27.64 4.74
C LEU A 139 16.86 -28.59 3.70
N ASP A 140 17.60 -29.59 4.17
CA ASP A 140 18.18 -30.60 3.30
C ASP A 140 17.09 -31.45 2.63
N THR A 141 16.13 -31.94 3.43
CA THR A 141 14.98 -32.70 2.91
C THR A 141 14.17 -31.90 1.91
N LEU A 142 13.91 -30.61 2.20
CA LEU A 142 13.17 -29.73 1.31
C LEU A 142 13.91 -29.58 -0.04
N ALA A 143 15.19 -29.24 0.01
CA ALA A 143 16.00 -29.03 -1.19
C ALA A 143 16.12 -30.30 -2.03
N ASP A 144 16.34 -31.45 -1.39
CA ASP A 144 16.45 -32.73 -2.10
C ASP A 144 15.15 -33.16 -2.76
N ARG A 145 14.00 -33.01 -2.08
CA ARG A 145 12.69 -33.28 -2.69
C ARG A 145 12.38 -32.36 -3.86
N LEU A 146 12.69 -31.06 -3.70
CA LEU A 146 12.50 -30.09 -4.79
C LEU A 146 13.38 -30.42 -5.99
N LYS A 147 14.66 -30.73 -5.78
CA LYS A 147 15.57 -31.18 -6.85
C LYS A 147 15.06 -32.44 -7.55
N SER A 148 14.60 -33.43 -6.77
CA SER A 148 14.07 -34.69 -7.31
C SER A 148 12.85 -34.46 -8.21
N VAL A 149 11.88 -33.66 -7.76
CA VAL A 149 10.69 -33.35 -8.55
C VAL A 149 11.05 -32.58 -9.81
N VAL A 150 11.92 -31.57 -9.70
CA VAL A 150 12.34 -30.80 -10.87
C VAL A 150 13.15 -31.65 -11.87
N ALA A 151 14.02 -32.55 -11.40
CA ALA A 151 14.77 -33.45 -12.27
C ALA A 151 13.86 -34.45 -12.99
N GLN A 152 12.79 -34.92 -12.34
CA GLN A 152 11.90 -35.93 -12.91
C GLN A 152 10.80 -35.37 -13.80
N TYR A 153 10.20 -34.23 -13.39
CA TYR A 153 8.98 -33.68 -14.02
C TYR A 153 9.17 -32.27 -14.59
N GLY A 154 10.29 -31.60 -14.28
CA GLY A 154 10.51 -30.20 -14.64
C GLY A 154 9.83 -29.21 -13.69
N ASN A 155 10.13 -27.93 -13.88
CA ASN A 155 9.63 -26.84 -13.01
C ASN A 155 8.12 -26.62 -13.11
N GLU A 156 7.47 -27.05 -14.19
CA GLU A 156 6.01 -26.99 -14.33
C GLU A 156 5.27 -27.86 -13.30
N ALA A 157 5.93 -28.89 -12.74
CA ALA A 157 5.37 -29.72 -11.68
C ALA A 157 5.43 -29.08 -10.28
N VAL A 158 6.04 -27.90 -10.15
CA VAL A 158 6.12 -27.15 -8.89
C VAL A 158 5.08 -26.04 -8.91
N TYR A 159 4.27 -25.94 -7.86
CA TYR A 159 3.24 -24.93 -7.76
C TYR A 159 3.31 -24.18 -6.41
N ILE A 160 3.17 -22.85 -6.47
CA ILE A 160 3.03 -22.03 -5.27
C ILE A 160 1.56 -21.78 -5.05
N ASN A 161 0.98 -22.36 -3.98
CA ASN A 161 -0.45 -22.24 -3.72
C ASN A 161 -0.87 -20.81 -3.43
N TYR A 162 -2.10 -20.48 -3.77
CA TYR A 162 -2.69 -19.17 -3.50
C TYR A 162 -2.61 -18.82 -2.01
N SER A 163 -2.18 -17.63 -1.72
CA SER A 163 -2.12 -17.11 -0.36
C SER A 163 -2.37 -15.60 -0.32
N SER A 164 -3.03 -15.18 0.74
CA SER A 164 -3.28 -13.78 1.07
C SER A 164 -3.26 -13.53 2.58
N GLY A 165 -2.55 -14.37 3.33
CA GLY A 165 -2.42 -14.22 4.78
C GLY A 165 -1.59 -13.01 5.17
N ILE A 166 -0.56 -12.69 4.38
CA ILE A 166 0.25 -11.48 4.52
C ILE A 166 0.20 -10.72 3.19
N VAL A 167 -0.55 -9.62 3.15
CA VAL A 167 -0.74 -8.86 1.89
C VAL A 167 0.04 -7.55 1.84
N GLY A 168 0.51 -7.04 2.97
CA GLY A 168 1.15 -5.72 3.08
C GLY A 168 2.67 -5.70 3.06
N GLY A 169 3.36 -6.79 3.37
CA GLY A 169 4.80 -6.82 3.49
C GLY A 169 5.54 -6.51 2.19
N ASN A 170 6.68 -5.87 2.29
CA ASN A 170 7.59 -5.70 1.17
C ASN A 170 8.33 -7.01 0.86
N ILE A 171 8.91 -7.63 1.89
CA ILE A 171 9.61 -8.92 1.79
C ILE A 171 8.70 -10.07 2.22
N THR A 172 7.90 -9.90 3.28
CA THR A 172 7.08 -10.97 3.87
C THR A 172 5.78 -11.26 3.12
N ARG A 173 5.52 -10.59 2.01
CA ARG A 173 4.28 -10.75 1.23
C ARG A 173 4.09 -12.19 0.76
N SER A 174 2.86 -12.72 0.95
CA SER A 174 2.54 -14.12 0.65
C SER A 174 1.89 -14.37 -0.71
N SER A 175 1.55 -13.31 -1.46
CA SER A 175 0.94 -13.47 -2.79
C SER A 175 1.81 -14.35 -3.71
N PRO A 176 1.27 -15.38 -4.36
CA PRO A 176 2.06 -16.38 -5.09
C PRO A 176 2.97 -15.81 -6.18
N SER A 177 2.54 -14.76 -6.86
CA SER A 177 3.32 -14.11 -7.92
C SER A 177 4.23 -12.99 -7.43
N ALA A 178 4.23 -12.68 -6.13
CA ALA A 178 4.96 -11.54 -5.58
C ALA A 178 5.64 -11.86 -4.23
N SER A 179 5.69 -13.14 -3.85
CA SER A 179 6.31 -13.60 -2.61
C SER A 179 7.81 -13.87 -2.78
N PRO A 180 8.58 -13.93 -1.69
CA PRO A 180 9.95 -14.39 -1.76
C PRO A 180 10.05 -15.86 -2.21
N VAL A 181 9.00 -16.68 -2.05
CA VAL A 181 8.95 -18.05 -2.63
C VAL A 181 8.93 -17.98 -4.14
N ALA A 182 8.17 -17.07 -4.76
CA ALA A 182 8.19 -16.86 -6.20
C ALA A 182 9.57 -16.42 -6.69
N ARG A 183 10.24 -15.51 -5.97
CA ARG A 183 11.60 -15.11 -6.28
C ARG A 183 12.56 -16.30 -6.25
N LEU A 184 12.49 -17.14 -5.22
CA LEU A 184 13.34 -18.34 -5.13
C LEU A 184 13.10 -19.26 -6.33
N MET A 185 11.84 -19.56 -6.62
CA MET A 185 11.53 -20.45 -7.76
C MET A 185 11.97 -19.85 -9.09
N ASN A 186 11.81 -18.56 -9.31
CA ASN A 186 12.26 -17.89 -10.54
C ASN A 186 13.80 -17.87 -10.66
N CYS A 187 14.52 -17.90 -9.54
CA CYS A 187 15.97 -18.16 -9.55
C CYS A 187 16.31 -19.61 -9.87
N TYR A 188 15.42 -20.57 -9.60
CA TYR A 188 15.65 -22.01 -9.77
C TYR A 188 14.92 -22.60 -11.00
N GLY A 189 14.61 -21.80 -12.00
CA GLY A 189 13.96 -22.26 -13.24
C GLY A 189 12.46 -22.06 -13.31
N GLY A 190 11.85 -21.43 -12.33
CA GLY A 190 10.42 -21.07 -12.30
C GLY A 190 9.52 -22.09 -11.62
N SER A 191 8.24 -21.90 -11.79
CA SER A 191 7.16 -22.80 -11.33
C SER A 191 5.91 -22.59 -12.17
N LEU A 192 4.96 -23.52 -12.17
CA LEU A 192 3.67 -23.38 -12.82
C LEU A 192 3.01 -22.09 -12.34
N ASN A 193 2.68 -21.23 -13.29
CA ASN A 193 2.08 -19.94 -13.00
C ASN A 193 0.60 -20.05 -12.68
N GLN A 194 0.05 -18.98 -12.10
CA GLN A 194 -1.39 -18.90 -11.84
C GLN A 194 -1.97 -17.54 -12.17
N TYR A 195 -3.25 -17.53 -12.46
CA TYR A 195 -4.03 -16.30 -12.64
C TYR A 195 -5.32 -16.35 -11.80
N GLY A 196 -5.94 -15.17 -11.64
CA GLY A 196 -7.13 -15.01 -10.84
C GLY A 196 -6.85 -14.97 -9.32
N THR A 197 -7.89 -14.83 -8.57
CA THR A 197 -7.88 -14.85 -7.10
C THR A 197 -9.17 -15.45 -6.59
N TYR A 198 -9.17 -16.03 -5.39
CA TYR A 198 -10.41 -16.48 -4.73
C TYR A 198 -11.37 -15.32 -4.42
N SER A 199 -10.87 -14.07 -4.39
CA SER A 199 -11.65 -12.91 -3.95
C SER A 199 -12.33 -12.17 -5.09
N THR A 200 -11.65 -11.98 -6.24
CA THR A 200 -12.00 -10.94 -7.22
C THR A 200 -11.78 -11.36 -8.67
N ALA A 201 -11.58 -12.65 -8.94
CA ALA A 201 -11.25 -13.12 -10.29
C ALA A 201 -12.29 -12.70 -11.34
N GLN A 202 -13.57 -12.76 -10.99
CA GLN A 202 -14.65 -12.54 -11.94
C GLN A 202 -14.80 -11.05 -12.30
N ILE A 203 -14.82 -10.13 -11.31
CA ILE A 203 -14.88 -8.69 -11.60
C ILE A 203 -13.60 -8.20 -12.28
N ALA A 204 -12.43 -8.71 -11.87
CA ALA A 204 -11.15 -8.34 -12.47
C ALA A 204 -11.03 -8.83 -13.94
N CYS A 205 -11.73 -9.89 -14.30
CA CYS A 205 -11.86 -10.35 -15.68
C CYS A 205 -12.90 -9.54 -16.45
N ALA A 206 -14.06 -9.27 -15.84
CA ALA A 206 -15.23 -8.71 -16.50
C ALA A 206 -15.10 -7.21 -16.80
N MET A 207 -14.64 -6.39 -15.87
CA MET A 207 -14.63 -4.94 -16.02
C MET A 207 -13.69 -4.44 -17.14
N PRO A 208 -12.51 -5.05 -17.41
CA PRO A 208 -11.69 -4.69 -18.56
C PRO A 208 -12.39 -4.87 -19.94
N TYR A 209 -13.34 -5.78 -20.06
CA TYR A 209 -14.16 -5.91 -21.28
C TYR A 209 -15.13 -4.74 -21.47
N THR A 210 -15.40 -3.98 -20.42
CA THR A 210 -16.28 -2.81 -20.47
C THR A 210 -15.48 -1.51 -20.58
N TYR A 211 -14.41 -1.36 -19.79
CA TYR A 211 -13.66 -0.11 -19.64
C TYR A 211 -12.16 -0.20 -19.97
N GLY A 212 -11.64 -1.38 -20.26
CA GLY A 212 -10.18 -1.61 -20.33
C GLY A 212 -9.51 -1.76 -18.96
N SER A 213 -10.19 -1.39 -17.87
CA SER A 213 -9.69 -1.48 -16.48
C SER A 213 -10.81 -1.79 -15.50
N ASN A 214 -10.46 -1.99 -14.22
CA ASN A 214 -11.40 -2.17 -13.11
C ASN A 214 -11.29 -0.99 -12.12
N ASP A 215 -11.24 0.23 -12.65
CA ASP A 215 -11.09 1.45 -11.87
C ASP A 215 -12.45 2.09 -11.57
N GLY A 216 -12.54 2.79 -10.45
CA GLY A 216 -13.68 3.56 -10.00
C GLY A 216 -13.24 4.88 -9.36
N ASN A 217 -14.20 5.74 -9.06
CA ASN A 217 -13.94 6.96 -8.31
C ASN A 217 -13.61 6.62 -6.85
N SER A 218 -12.88 7.49 -6.18
CA SER A 218 -12.56 7.30 -4.76
C SER A 218 -13.78 7.48 -3.86
N THR A 219 -13.73 6.92 -2.66
CA THR A 219 -14.78 7.09 -1.65
C THR A 219 -14.98 8.57 -1.27
N SER A 220 -13.91 9.36 -1.29
CA SER A 220 -13.98 10.80 -1.00
C SER A 220 -14.77 11.58 -2.06
N ASP A 221 -14.84 11.11 -3.29
CA ASP A 221 -15.60 11.77 -4.36
C ASP A 221 -17.13 11.74 -4.15
N ILE A 222 -17.60 10.92 -3.21
CA ILE A 222 -19.00 10.93 -2.75
C ILE A 222 -19.43 12.30 -2.22
N GLU A 223 -18.49 13.16 -1.80
CA GLU A 223 -18.79 14.54 -1.42
C GLU A 223 -19.42 15.36 -2.57
N ASN A 224 -19.26 14.95 -3.82
CA ASN A 224 -19.85 15.55 -4.99
C ASN A 224 -21.13 14.85 -5.47
N SER A 225 -21.56 13.78 -4.78
CA SER A 225 -22.71 12.96 -5.18
C SER A 225 -24.02 13.49 -4.60
N LYS A 226 -25.14 13.17 -5.25
CA LYS A 226 -26.50 13.37 -4.74
C LYS A 226 -27.16 12.06 -4.32
N LEU A 227 -26.69 10.94 -4.90
CA LEU A 227 -27.19 9.60 -4.65
C LEU A 227 -25.99 8.64 -4.58
N VAL A 228 -26.02 7.71 -3.62
CA VAL A 228 -25.08 6.60 -3.50
C VAL A 228 -25.88 5.30 -3.57
N VAL A 229 -25.55 4.42 -4.50
CA VAL A 229 -26.18 3.09 -4.64
C VAL A 229 -25.09 2.02 -4.51
N MET A 230 -25.22 1.15 -3.52
CA MET A 230 -24.25 0.12 -3.21
C MET A 230 -24.82 -1.28 -3.44
N PHE A 231 -24.23 -2.03 -4.35
CA PHE A 231 -24.57 -3.43 -4.62
C PHE A 231 -23.61 -4.37 -3.90
N GLY A 232 -24.09 -5.10 -2.88
CA GLY A 232 -23.28 -6.07 -2.13
C GLY A 232 -21.96 -5.49 -1.63
N ASN A 233 -21.93 -4.22 -1.28
CA ASN A 233 -20.75 -3.49 -0.82
C ASN A 233 -20.87 -3.17 0.67
N ASN A 234 -19.96 -3.76 1.48
CA ASN A 234 -20.03 -3.70 2.93
C ASN A 234 -18.67 -3.37 3.56
N PRO A 235 -18.13 -2.15 3.35
CA PRO A 235 -16.83 -1.76 3.88
C PRO A 235 -16.75 -1.77 5.40
N ALA A 236 -17.84 -1.50 6.13
CA ALA A 236 -17.84 -1.46 7.59
C ALA A 236 -17.47 -2.81 8.24
N GLU A 237 -17.86 -3.94 7.64
CA GLU A 237 -17.45 -5.27 8.11
C GLU A 237 -16.21 -5.79 7.41
N THR A 238 -16.11 -5.68 6.08
CA THR A 238 -15.03 -6.28 5.31
C THR A 238 -13.71 -5.54 5.48
N ARG A 239 -13.77 -4.23 5.66
CA ARG A 239 -12.63 -3.36 5.90
C ARG A 239 -12.48 -2.96 7.37
N MET A 240 -13.48 -3.05 8.17
CA MET A 240 -13.63 -2.61 9.56
C MET A 240 -13.00 -1.23 9.85
N SER A 241 -11.71 -1.16 10.18
CA SER A 241 -10.97 0.10 10.22
C SER A 241 -10.73 0.65 8.82
N GLY A 242 -10.50 -0.23 7.87
CA GLY A 242 -10.52 0.01 6.44
C GLY A 242 -9.52 0.98 5.87
N GLY A 243 -8.44 1.29 6.56
CA GLY A 243 -7.62 2.43 6.16
C GLY A 243 -8.43 3.71 6.10
N GLY A 244 -9.55 3.76 6.83
CA GLY A 244 -10.48 4.86 6.87
C GLY A 244 -11.60 4.81 5.81
N ILE A 245 -11.80 3.74 5.04
CA ILE A 245 -12.82 3.72 3.96
C ILE A 245 -14.21 4.06 4.50
N THR A 246 -14.65 3.41 5.58
CA THR A 246 -15.96 3.70 6.17
C THR A 246 -16.04 5.12 6.74
N TRP A 247 -14.96 5.60 7.35
CA TRP A 247 -14.88 6.97 7.84
C TRP A 247 -14.98 7.98 6.69
N TYR A 248 -14.25 7.76 5.58
CA TYR A 248 -14.35 8.62 4.39
C TYR A 248 -15.73 8.58 3.76
N LEU A 249 -16.38 7.41 3.71
CA LEU A 249 -17.75 7.27 3.22
C LEU A 249 -18.71 8.16 4.00
N GLU A 250 -18.67 8.08 5.34
CA GLU A 250 -19.54 8.88 6.20
C GLU A 250 -19.24 10.37 6.09
N GLN A 251 -17.95 10.76 6.15
CA GLN A 251 -17.55 12.16 6.03
C GLN A 251 -17.90 12.77 4.67
N ALA A 252 -17.76 12.03 3.59
CA ALA A 252 -18.16 12.49 2.26
C ALA A 252 -19.68 12.64 2.13
N ARG A 253 -20.44 11.71 2.72
CA ARG A 253 -21.91 11.80 2.78
C ARG A 253 -22.41 12.98 3.62
N GLU A 254 -21.81 13.23 4.78
CA GLU A 254 -22.15 14.40 5.62
C GLU A 254 -21.96 15.71 4.83
N ARG A 255 -20.94 15.79 3.98
CA ARG A 255 -20.69 16.98 3.16
C ARG A 255 -21.64 17.14 1.99
N SER A 256 -21.96 16.04 1.31
CA SER A 256 -22.85 16.05 0.14
C SER A 256 -24.31 15.99 0.49
N ASN A 257 -24.66 15.52 1.68
CA ASN A 257 -26.01 15.11 2.07
C ASN A 257 -26.62 14.10 1.08
N ALA A 258 -25.80 13.27 0.45
CA ALA A 258 -26.22 12.28 -0.53
C ALA A 258 -27.07 11.18 0.11
N ARG A 259 -28.22 10.89 -0.53
CA ARG A 259 -29.04 9.75 -0.16
C ARG A 259 -28.27 8.43 -0.44
N MET A 260 -28.33 7.44 0.47
CA MET A 260 -27.68 6.15 0.31
C MET A 260 -28.67 4.99 0.28
N ILE A 261 -28.59 4.20 -0.79
CA ILE A 261 -29.37 2.98 -0.98
C ILE A 261 -28.40 1.78 -0.98
N VAL A 262 -28.65 0.81 -0.08
CA VAL A 262 -27.86 -0.42 0.03
C VAL A 262 -28.68 -1.60 -0.47
N ILE A 263 -28.18 -2.27 -1.50
CA ILE A 263 -28.79 -3.48 -2.09
C ILE A 263 -27.94 -4.67 -1.66
N ASP A 264 -28.44 -5.45 -0.73
CA ASP A 264 -27.71 -6.59 -0.13
C ASP A 264 -28.72 -7.62 0.43
N PRO A 265 -28.47 -8.92 0.29
CA PRO A 265 -29.34 -9.93 0.91
C PRO A 265 -29.45 -9.80 2.43
N ARG A 266 -28.46 -9.18 3.06
CA ARG A 266 -28.37 -9.02 4.51
C ARG A 266 -28.35 -7.53 4.90
N TYR A 267 -28.99 -7.19 6.01
CA TYR A 267 -28.85 -5.88 6.63
C TYR A 267 -27.49 -5.77 7.30
N THR A 268 -26.53 -5.17 6.61
CA THR A 268 -25.11 -5.16 6.97
C THR A 268 -24.76 -4.02 7.91
N ASP A 269 -23.54 -4.07 8.52
CA ASP A 269 -23.04 -2.97 9.34
C ASP A 269 -22.81 -1.67 8.51
N THR A 270 -22.63 -1.77 7.21
CA THR A 270 -22.59 -0.59 6.33
C THR A 270 -23.95 0.04 6.16
N ALA A 271 -25.00 -0.76 6.11
CA ALA A 271 -26.37 -0.27 6.08
C ALA A 271 -26.81 0.25 7.46
N ALA A 272 -26.57 -0.53 8.52
CA ALA A 272 -27.17 -0.35 9.84
C ALA A 272 -27.04 1.06 10.42
N GLY A 273 -28.14 1.81 10.38
CA GLY A 273 -28.25 3.17 10.89
C GLY A 273 -27.54 4.24 10.06
N ARG A 274 -27.13 3.91 8.84
CA ARG A 274 -26.43 4.82 7.90
C ARG A 274 -27.16 5.00 6.59
N GLU A 275 -27.90 3.97 6.17
CA GLU A 275 -28.66 3.98 4.91
C GLU A 275 -29.93 4.83 5.04
N ASP A 276 -30.35 5.39 3.91
CA ASP A 276 -31.70 5.93 3.75
C ASP A 276 -32.68 4.84 3.31
N GLU A 277 -32.13 3.76 2.70
CA GLU A 277 -32.92 2.65 2.22
C GLU A 277 -32.08 1.38 2.10
N TRP A 278 -32.58 0.26 2.64
CA TRP A 278 -32.06 -1.07 2.38
C TRP A 278 -33.03 -1.87 1.50
N ILE A 279 -32.52 -2.47 0.43
CA ILE A 279 -33.30 -3.29 -0.49
C ILE A 279 -32.75 -4.72 -0.43
N PRO A 280 -33.44 -5.67 0.21
CA PRO A 280 -33.05 -7.06 0.21
C PRO A 280 -33.22 -7.68 -1.18
N ILE A 281 -32.25 -8.48 -1.62
CA ILE A 281 -32.22 -9.12 -2.92
C ILE A 281 -31.88 -10.60 -2.79
N ARG A 282 -32.44 -11.46 -3.62
CA ARG A 282 -32.00 -12.86 -3.70
C ARG A 282 -30.55 -12.90 -4.23
N PRO A 283 -29.64 -13.66 -3.58
CA PRO A 283 -28.25 -13.78 -4.03
C PRO A 283 -28.14 -14.23 -5.50
N GLY A 284 -27.22 -13.61 -6.25
CA GLY A 284 -26.94 -13.96 -7.64
C GLY A 284 -27.95 -13.43 -8.66
N THR A 285 -28.81 -12.50 -8.28
CA THR A 285 -29.85 -11.95 -9.17
C THR A 285 -29.67 -10.45 -9.48
N ASP A 286 -28.51 -9.89 -9.16
CA ASP A 286 -28.20 -8.48 -9.39
C ASP A 286 -28.36 -8.07 -10.88
N ALA A 287 -27.93 -8.94 -11.80
CA ALA A 287 -28.07 -8.70 -13.24
C ALA A 287 -29.54 -8.57 -13.67
N ALA A 288 -30.44 -9.35 -13.06
CA ALA A 288 -31.88 -9.25 -13.36
C ALA A 288 -32.48 -7.96 -12.79
N LEU A 289 -32.05 -7.51 -11.61
CA LEU A 289 -32.45 -6.21 -11.05
C LEU A 289 -32.03 -5.09 -11.99
N VAL A 290 -30.76 -5.10 -12.41
CA VAL A 290 -30.24 -4.08 -13.34
C VAL A 290 -31.00 -4.08 -14.66
N ALA A 291 -31.31 -5.24 -15.22
CA ALA A 291 -32.09 -5.32 -16.46
C ALA A 291 -33.49 -4.72 -16.30
N GLY A 292 -34.17 -5.00 -15.17
CA GLY A 292 -35.47 -4.38 -14.87
C GLY A 292 -35.39 -2.86 -14.67
N ILE A 293 -34.33 -2.36 -14.05
CA ILE A 293 -34.05 -0.92 -13.94
C ILE A 293 -33.81 -0.33 -15.33
N ALA A 294 -32.97 -0.96 -16.15
CA ALA A 294 -32.65 -0.50 -17.51
C ALA A 294 -33.88 -0.44 -18.38
N TRP A 295 -34.83 -1.38 -18.26
CA TRP A 295 -36.09 -1.36 -18.98
C TRP A 295 -36.88 -0.08 -18.67
N VAL A 296 -36.98 0.34 -17.42
CA VAL A 296 -37.65 1.60 -17.04
C VAL A 296 -36.90 2.79 -17.56
N LEU A 297 -35.57 2.84 -17.41
CA LEU A 297 -34.76 3.95 -17.89
C LEU A 297 -34.92 4.17 -19.41
N ILE A 298 -34.98 3.11 -20.18
CA ILE A 298 -35.15 3.16 -21.64
C ILE A 298 -36.57 3.60 -22.00
N ASN A 299 -37.60 2.99 -21.40
CA ASN A 299 -39.01 3.27 -21.75
C ASN A 299 -39.47 4.66 -21.28
N GLU A 300 -38.90 5.19 -20.20
CA GLU A 300 -39.24 6.51 -19.66
C GLU A 300 -38.28 7.61 -20.16
N ASN A 301 -37.37 7.31 -21.09
CA ASN A 301 -36.38 8.24 -21.66
C ASN A 301 -35.49 8.89 -20.57
N LEU A 302 -35.07 8.08 -19.59
CA LEU A 302 -34.20 8.49 -18.48
C LEU A 302 -32.72 8.14 -18.71
N VAL A 303 -32.37 7.68 -19.90
CA VAL A 303 -30.98 7.42 -20.31
C VAL A 303 -30.31 8.71 -20.79
N ASP A 304 -29.00 8.82 -20.61
CA ASP A 304 -28.17 9.89 -21.15
C ASP A 304 -27.77 9.54 -22.61
N GLN A 305 -28.71 9.74 -23.56
CA GLN A 305 -28.50 9.38 -24.98
C GLN A 305 -27.27 10.06 -25.60
N PRO A 306 -26.97 11.36 -25.33
CA PRO A 306 -25.75 12.00 -25.84
C PRO A 306 -24.46 11.33 -25.35
N PHE A 307 -24.43 10.87 -24.10
CA PHE A 307 -23.31 10.11 -23.57
C PHE A 307 -23.16 8.75 -24.26
N LEU A 308 -24.27 8.04 -24.42
CA LEU A 308 -24.30 6.73 -25.06
C LEU A 308 -23.87 6.82 -26.55
N ASP A 309 -24.38 7.80 -27.30
CA ASP A 309 -24.01 8.02 -28.70
C ASP A 309 -22.52 8.33 -28.88
N LYS A 310 -21.90 9.01 -27.90
CA LYS A 310 -20.52 9.47 -27.99
C LYS A 310 -19.49 8.47 -27.49
N TYR A 311 -19.82 7.76 -26.42
CA TYR A 311 -18.82 6.99 -25.66
C TYR A 311 -19.07 5.48 -25.62
N CYS A 312 -20.21 5.00 -26.13
CA CYS A 312 -20.57 3.59 -26.01
C CYS A 312 -20.64 2.88 -27.36
N VAL A 313 -20.29 1.62 -27.35
CA VAL A 313 -20.39 0.69 -28.46
C VAL A 313 -21.42 -0.39 -28.10
N GLY A 314 -22.40 -0.65 -28.98
CA GLY A 314 -23.38 -1.72 -28.84
C GLY A 314 -24.52 -1.42 -27.85
N TYR A 315 -24.82 -0.16 -27.58
CA TYR A 315 -26.00 0.21 -26.80
C TYR A 315 -27.31 0.06 -27.63
N ASP A 316 -27.33 0.61 -28.82
CA ASP A 316 -28.47 0.59 -29.76
C ASP A 316 -28.00 0.39 -31.21
N GLU A 317 -28.94 0.47 -32.15
CA GLU A 317 -28.67 0.28 -33.55
C GLU A 317 -27.65 1.27 -34.13
N LYS A 318 -27.53 2.48 -33.59
CA LYS A 318 -26.57 3.51 -34.03
C LYS A 318 -25.15 3.24 -33.58
N THR A 319 -24.99 2.61 -32.42
CA THR A 319 -23.70 2.34 -31.80
C THR A 319 -23.23 0.90 -32.04
N LEU A 320 -23.99 0.11 -32.81
CA LEU A 320 -23.66 -1.28 -33.12
C LEU A 320 -22.47 -1.37 -34.08
N PRO A 321 -21.46 -2.21 -33.82
CA PRO A 321 -20.33 -2.42 -34.70
C PRO A 321 -20.78 -3.01 -36.07
N GLU A 322 -20.05 -2.65 -37.12
CA GLU A 322 -20.26 -3.22 -38.45
C GLU A 322 -20.13 -4.76 -38.42
N GLY A 323 -21.08 -5.44 -39.07
CA GLY A 323 -21.10 -6.92 -39.10
C GLY A 323 -21.72 -7.60 -37.88
N ALA A 324 -22.12 -6.86 -36.83
CA ALA A 324 -22.88 -7.42 -35.75
C ALA A 324 -24.35 -7.70 -36.16
N PRO A 325 -25.02 -8.68 -35.49
CA PRO A 325 -26.45 -8.91 -35.72
C PRO A 325 -27.27 -7.64 -35.47
N ALA A 326 -28.28 -7.37 -36.30
CA ALA A 326 -29.02 -6.10 -36.26
C ALA A 326 -29.67 -5.81 -34.89
N ASN A 327 -30.07 -6.84 -34.14
CA ASN A 327 -30.65 -6.75 -32.81
C ASN A 327 -29.66 -7.21 -31.70
N GLY A 328 -28.35 -7.28 -32.00
CA GLY A 328 -27.29 -7.71 -31.10
C GLY A 328 -26.84 -6.60 -30.15
N HIS A 329 -27.67 -5.63 -29.83
CA HIS A 329 -27.33 -4.52 -28.95
C HIS A 329 -28.11 -4.54 -27.64
N TYR A 330 -27.59 -3.84 -26.62
CA TYR A 330 -28.12 -3.88 -25.25
C TYR A 330 -29.59 -3.47 -25.16
N LYS A 331 -30.01 -2.41 -25.85
CA LYS A 331 -31.38 -1.94 -25.85
C LYS A 331 -32.35 -3.02 -26.38
N ALA A 332 -32.00 -3.71 -27.45
CA ALA A 332 -32.82 -4.81 -28.01
C ALA A 332 -32.96 -5.96 -26.97
N TYR A 333 -31.87 -6.35 -26.30
CA TYR A 333 -31.91 -7.36 -25.25
C TYR A 333 -32.86 -6.95 -24.12
N ILE A 334 -32.80 -5.70 -23.66
CA ILE A 334 -33.66 -5.21 -22.55
C ILE A 334 -35.12 -5.15 -22.98
N LEU A 335 -35.42 -4.71 -24.19
CA LEU A 335 -36.80 -4.56 -24.71
C LEU A 335 -37.45 -5.90 -25.14
N GLY A 336 -36.65 -6.99 -25.20
CA GLY A 336 -37.16 -8.30 -25.70
C GLY A 336 -37.16 -8.44 -27.20
N GLU A 337 -36.40 -7.61 -27.90
CA GLU A 337 -36.16 -7.63 -29.33
C GLU A 337 -34.92 -8.43 -29.71
N GLY A 338 -34.14 -8.89 -28.70
CA GLY A 338 -32.99 -9.76 -28.85
C GLY A 338 -33.35 -11.23 -29.02
N ASP A 339 -32.34 -12.11 -29.07
CA ASP A 339 -32.48 -13.53 -29.40
C ASP A 339 -33.42 -14.32 -28.47
N ASP A 340 -33.53 -13.90 -27.21
CA ASP A 340 -34.39 -14.59 -26.22
C ASP A 340 -35.86 -14.18 -26.28
N GLY A 341 -36.21 -13.12 -27.03
CA GLY A 341 -37.55 -12.60 -27.18
C GLY A 341 -38.26 -12.19 -25.88
N VAL A 342 -37.51 -11.97 -24.80
CA VAL A 342 -38.05 -11.71 -23.47
C VAL A 342 -37.77 -10.27 -23.02
N ALA A 343 -38.81 -9.45 -22.89
CA ALA A 343 -38.70 -8.10 -22.33
C ALA A 343 -38.34 -8.18 -20.81
N LYS A 344 -37.32 -7.44 -20.43
CA LYS A 344 -36.77 -7.45 -19.04
C LYS A 344 -37.57 -6.46 -18.16
N THR A 345 -38.89 -6.58 -18.15
CA THR A 345 -39.78 -5.68 -17.39
C THR A 345 -39.51 -5.72 -15.89
N PRO A 346 -39.94 -4.70 -15.13
CA PRO A 346 -39.89 -4.74 -13.67
C PRO A 346 -40.60 -5.96 -13.06
N GLN A 347 -41.69 -6.43 -13.67
CA GLN A 347 -42.41 -7.64 -13.25
C GLN A 347 -41.60 -8.92 -13.52
N TRP A 348 -40.88 -8.99 -14.63
CA TRP A 348 -39.94 -10.07 -14.90
C TRP A 348 -38.82 -10.09 -13.85
N ALA A 349 -38.19 -8.93 -13.58
CA ALA A 349 -37.14 -8.81 -12.59
C ALA A 349 -37.63 -9.13 -11.15
N ALA A 350 -38.82 -8.69 -10.79
CA ALA A 350 -39.41 -8.94 -9.47
C ALA A 350 -39.55 -10.44 -9.16
N ARG A 351 -39.98 -11.26 -10.14
CA ARG A 351 -40.07 -12.72 -9.97
C ARG A 351 -38.71 -13.37 -9.66
N ILE A 352 -37.65 -12.84 -10.24
CA ILE A 352 -36.29 -13.38 -10.10
C ILE A 352 -35.66 -12.88 -8.81
N THR A 353 -35.69 -11.58 -8.57
CA THR A 353 -34.96 -10.91 -7.48
C THR A 353 -35.66 -10.98 -6.13
N GLY A 354 -36.99 -11.13 -6.13
CA GLY A 354 -37.83 -11.02 -4.95
C GLY A 354 -38.12 -9.55 -4.53
N ILE A 355 -37.66 -8.58 -5.32
CA ILE A 355 -37.94 -7.16 -5.08
C ILE A 355 -39.26 -6.80 -5.79
N PRO A 356 -40.24 -6.16 -5.13
CA PRO A 356 -41.51 -5.75 -5.78
C PRO A 356 -41.26 -4.85 -7.00
N ALA A 357 -42.11 -5.03 -8.03
CA ALA A 357 -41.94 -4.31 -9.30
C ALA A 357 -42.04 -2.79 -9.16
N ASP A 358 -42.93 -2.30 -8.32
CA ASP A 358 -43.08 -0.88 -7.99
C ASP A 358 -41.83 -0.30 -7.32
N ARG A 359 -41.16 -1.12 -6.51
CA ARG A 359 -39.89 -0.75 -5.90
C ARG A 359 -38.78 -0.63 -6.94
N ILE A 360 -38.70 -1.56 -7.89
CA ILE A 360 -37.76 -1.53 -9.02
C ILE A 360 -37.99 -0.26 -9.85
N ILE A 361 -39.25 0.07 -10.16
CA ILE A 361 -39.63 1.27 -10.91
C ILE A 361 -39.18 2.53 -10.16
N LYS A 362 -39.46 2.58 -8.85
CA LYS A 362 -39.04 3.73 -8.02
C LYS A 362 -37.53 3.90 -8.02
N LEU A 363 -36.77 2.83 -7.80
CA LEU A 363 -35.31 2.84 -7.83
C LEU A 363 -34.76 3.27 -9.19
N ALA A 364 -35.35 2.77 -10.28
CA ALA A 364 -34.94 3.14 -11.63
C ALA A 364 -35.12 4.65 -11.89
N ARG A 365 -36.26 5.20 -11.53
CA ARG A 365 -36.54 6.63 -11.67
C ARG A 365 -35.61 7.47 -10.80
N GLU A 366 -35.33 7.03 -9.59
CA GLU A 366 -34.39 7.73 -8.70
C GLU A 366 -32.98 7.79 -9.29
N ILE A 367 -32.47 6.65 -9.80
CA ILE A 367 -31.16 6.56 -10.47
C ILE A 367 -31.15 7.42 -11.75
N GLY A 368 -32.21 7.37 -12.56
CA GLY A 368 -32.27 8.09 -13.83
C GLY A 368 -32.43 9.62 -13.68
N MET A 369 -33.06 10.07 -12.61
CA MET A 369 -33.32 11.50 -12.38
C MET A 369 -32.28 12.18 -11.46
N THR A 370 -31.42 11.43 -10.81
CA THR A 370 -30.44 11.98 -9.86
C THR A 370 -29.03 11.91 -10.45
N LYS A 371 -28.42 13.05 -10.67
CA LYS A 371 -27.06 13.16 -11.19
C LYS A 371 -26.29 14.25 -10.43
N PRO A 372 -25.05 14.01 -9.95
CA PRO A 372 -24.27 12.76 -10.01
C PRO A 372 -24.81 11.66 -9.08
N ALA A 373 -24.74 10.41 -9.56
CA ALA A 373 -25.05 9.22 -8.79
C ALA A 373 -23.81 8.32 -8.69
N TYR A 374 -23.35 8.05 -7.47
CA TYR A 374 -22.23 7.16 -7.17
C TYR A 374 -22.76 5.73 -7.06
N ILE A 375 -22.66 4.98 -8.15
CA ILE A 375 -23.10 3.59 -8.20
C ILE A 375 -21.88 2.68 -8.09
N CYS A 376 -21.81 1.86 -7.07
CA CYS A 376 -20.69 0.94 -6.84
C CYS A 376 -21.13 -0.45 -6.46
N GLN A 377 -20.24 -1.42 -6.65
CA GLN A 377 -20.42 -2.78 -6.22
C GLN A 377 -19.25 -3.23 -5.34
N GLY A 378 -19.57 -4.01 -4.31
CA GLY A 378 -18.55 -4.76 -3.57
C GLY A 378 -18.15 -6.03 -4.33
N TRP A 379 -17.49 -6.93 -3.64
CA TRP A 379 -17.11 -8.21 -4.23
C TRP A 379 -18.13 -9.32 -4.01
N GLY A 380 -19.27 -9.01 -3.38
CA GLY A 380 -20.37 -9.95 -3.19
C GLY A 380 -20.98 -10.40 -4.52
N PRO A 381 -21.50 -9.47 -5.36
CA PRO A 381 -22.20 -9.82 -6.60
C PRO A 381 -21.37 -10.65 -7.58
N GLN A 382 -20.05 -10.42 -7.65
CA GLN A 382 -19.17 -11.16 -8.55
C GLN A 382 -18.78 -12.57 -8.04
N ARG A 383 -19.08 -12.92 -6.77
CA ARG A 383 -18.78 -14.26 -6.22
C ARG A 383 -19.92 -15.25 -6.40
N GLN A 384 -20.53 -15.24 -7.57
CA GLN A 384 -21.64 -16.11 -7.97
C GLN A 384 -21.22 -16.95 -9.19
N ALA A 385 -22.05 -17.92 -9.58
CA ALA A 385 -21.73 -18.80 -10.71
C ALA A 385 -21.50 -18.03 -12.04
N ASN A 386 -22.21 -16.91 -12.22
CA ASN A 386 -22.07 -16.02 -13.38
C ASN A 386 -21.73 -14.60 -12.90
N GLY A 387 -20.79 -14.46 -11.99
CA GLY A 387 -20.45 -13.18 -11.36
C GLY A 387 -19.85 -12.17 -12.30
N GLU A 388 -19.21 -12.60 -13.39
CA GLU A 388 -18.74 -11.75 -14.48
C GLU A 388 -19.91 -10.97 -15.11
N LEU A 389 -21.04 -11.64 -15.33
CA LEU A 389 -22.24 -11.03 -15.90
C LEU A 389 -22.87 -10.05 -14.90
N SER A 390 -22.94 -10.41 -13.61
CA SER A 390 -23.43 -9.52 -12.56
C SER A 390 -22.58 -8.25 -12.45
N ALA A 391 -21.25 -8.39 -12.47
CA ALA A 391 -20.33 -7.26 -12.39
C ALA A 391 -20.51 -6.29 -13.59
N ARG A 392 -20.59 -6.81 -14.79
CA ARG A 392 -20.84 -6.01 -16.02
C ARG A 392 -22.22 -5.38 -16.02
N ALA A 393 -23.24 -6.11 -15.58
CA ALA A 393 -24.61 -5.60 -15.50
C ALA A 393 -24.68 -4.36 -14.59
N ILE A 394 -24.08 -4.41 -13.39
CA ILE A 394 -24.08 -3.26 -12.47
C ILE A 394 -23.40 -2.04 -13.10
N ALA A 395 -22.33 -2.25 -13.86
CA ALA A 395 -21.64 -1.19 -14.58
C ALA A 395 -22.51 -0.51 -15.65
N MET A 396 -23.55 -1.18 -16.15
CA MET A 396 -24.48 -0.56 -17.12
C MET A 396 -25.29 0.60 -16.52
N LEU A 397 -25.56 0.62 -15.21
CA LEU A 397 -26.36 1.70 -14.62
C LEU A 397 -25.68 3.07 -14.72
N PRO A 398 -24.42 3.27 -14.31
CA PRO A 398 -23.75 4.54 -14.50
C PRO A 398 -23.49 4.86 -15.98
N ILE A 399 -23.34 3.85 -16.85
CA ILE A 399 -23.23 4.05 -18.30
C ILE A 399 -24.52 4.61 -18.87
N LEU A 400 -25.66 3.98 -18.60
CA LEU A 400 -26.98 4.41 -19.10
C LEU A 400 -27.33 5.83 -18.66
N THR A 401 -26.88 6.25 -17.50
CA THR A 401 -27.21 7.55 -16.89
C THR A 401 -26.10 8.59 -17.01
N GLY A 402 -25.01 8.28 -17.73
CA GLY A 402 -23.89 9.20 -17.95
C GLY A 402 -23.16 9.61 -16.67
N ASN A 403 -23.08 8.72 -15.67
CA ASN A 403 -22.40 8.96 -14.39
C ASN A 403 -20.93 8.47 -14.38
N VAL A 404 -20.41 8.06 -15.54
CA VAL A 404 -19.00 7.64 -15.71
C VAL A 404 -18.16 8.85 -16.08
N GLY A 405 -16.99 8.98 -15.42
CA GLY A 405 -16.02 10.04 -15.77
C GLY A 405 -16.37 11.44 -15.26
N ILE A 406 -17.28 11.56 -14.31
CA ILE A 406 -17.65 12.82 -13.67
C ILE A 406 -17.42 12.75 -12.15
N ASN A 407 -17.18 13.91 -11.53
CA ASN A 407 -17.12 14.01 -10.08
C ASN A 407 -18.46 13.64 -9.45
N GLY A 408 -18.41 12.84 -8.38
CA GLY A 408 -19.61 12.33 -7.72
C GLY A 408 -20.28 11.15 -8.40
N GLY A 409 -19.81 10.75 -9.60
CA GLY A 409 -20.18 9.53 -10.30
C GLY A 409 -19.25 8.37 -9.97
N ASN A 410 -19.46 7.24 -10.65
CA ASN A 410 -18.56 6.07 -10.57
C ASN A 410 -18.75 5.18 -11.79
N SER A 411 -17.84 4.27 -12.05
CA SER A 411 -17.89 3.29 -13.14
C SER A 411 -18.80 2.07 -12.87
N GLY A 412 -19.41 1.96 -11.70
CA GLY A 412 -20.06 0.73 -11.24
C GLY A 412 -19.09 -0.31 -10.70
N ALA A 413 -17.79 -0.03 -10.70
CA ALA A 413 -16.80 -0.82 -10.00
C ALA A 413 -16.85 -0.55 -8.49
N ARG A 414 -16.01 -1.26 -7.73
CA ARG A 414 -15.78 -0.92 -6.33
C ARG A 414 -15.13 0.46 -6.25
N GLU A 415 -15.33 1.14 -5.13
CA GLU A 415 -14.63 2.38 -4.84
C GLU A 415 -13.11 2.22 -4.96
N SER A 416 -12.45 3.14 -5.64
CA SER A 416 -11.00 3.26 -5.66
C SER A 416 -10.48 3.92 -4.38
N THR A 417 -9.21 3.77 -4.15
CA THR A 417 -8.52 4.31 -2.98
C THR A 417 -7.25 5.03 -3.43
N TYR A 418 -6.87 6.07 -2.69
CA TYR A 418 -5.56 6.65 -2.86
C TYR A 418 -4.52 5.69 -2.29
N THR A 419 -3.55 5.31 -3.11
CA THR A 419 -2.48 4.40 -2.73
C THR A 419 -1.13 4.96 -3.12
N ILE A 420 -0.10 4.57 -2.37
CA ILE A 420 1.28 4.86 -2.73
C ILE A 420 1.93 3.64 -3.38
N THR A 421 2.70 3.89 -4.41
CA THR A 421 3.51 2.84 -5.05
C THR A 421 4.87 2.77 -4.38
N ILE A 422 5.30 1.57 -3.99
CA ILE A 422 6.63 1.34 -3.45
C ILE A 422 7.40 0.32 -4.30
N GLU A 423 8.72 0.43 -4.25
CA GLU A 423 9.60 -0.62 -4.77
C GLU A 423 9.50 -1.83 -3.85
N ARG A 424 9.22 -2.99 -4.43
CA ARG A 424 9.11 -4.26 -3.71
C ARG A 424 10.28 -5.16 -4.03
N LEU A 425 10.50 -6.19 -3.19
CA LEU A 425 11.47 -7.23 -3.49
C LEU A 425 11.21 -7.78 -4.91
N PRO A 426 12.16 -7.66 -5.85
CA PRO A 426 11.99 -8.15 -7.23
C PRO A 426 11.79 -9.66 -7.24
N VAL A 427 10.74 -10.13 -7.88
CA VAL A 427 10.50 -11.58 -8.02
C VAL A 427 11.18 -12.20 -9.23
N LEU A 428 11.74 -11.37 -10.11
CA LEU A 428 12.33 -11.77 -11.40
C LEU A 428 11.27 -12.36 -12.35
N GLU A 429 11.66 -12.61 -13.58
CA GLU A 429 10.77 -13.22 -14.56
C GLU A 429 10.66 -14.73 -14.31
N ASN A 430 9.44 -15.27 -14.36
CA ASN A 430 9.19 -16.70 -14.30
C ASN A 430 9.48 -17.33 -15.68
N PRO A 431 10.46 -18.23 -15.81
CA PRO A 431 10.72 -18.92 -17.07
C PRO A 431 9.57 -19.81 -17.55
N VAL A 432 8.79 -20.38 -16.63
CA VAL A 432 7.60 -21.18 -16.96
C VAL A 432 6.47 -20.25 -17.35
N LYS A 433 6.00 -20.31 -18.60
CA LYS A 433 4.95 -19.46 -19.13
C LYS A 433 3.54 -20.06 -19.01
N THR A 434 3.46 -21.36 -18.72
CA THR A 434 2.21 -22.05 -18.48
C THR A 434 1.55 -21.57 -17.21
N ALA A 435 0.24 -21.31 -17.27
CA ALA A 435 -0.53 -20.87 -16.12
C ALA A 435 -1.89 -21.56 -16.04
N ILE A 436 -2.38 -21.78 -14.82
CA ILE A 436 -3.72 -22.29 -14.52
C ILE A 436 -4.49 -21.27 -13.66
N SER A 437 -5.81 -21.40 -13.59
CA SER A 437 -6.58 -20.68 -12.59
C SER A 437 -6.14 -21.10 -11.19
N CYS A 438 -6.02 -20.12 -10.28
CA CYS A 438 -5.73 -20.41 -8.87
C CYS A 438 -6.80 -21.32 -8.22
N PHE A 439 -7.96 -21.49 -8.85
CA PHE A 439 -9.06 -22.34 -8.38
C PHE A 439 -8.96 -23.79 -8.88
N THR A 440 -8.14 -24.10 -9.90
CA THR A 440 -8.07 -25.43 -10.53
C THR A 440 -6.81 -26.23 -10.15
N TRP A 441 -6.11 -25.84 -9.10
CA TRP A 441 -4.86 -26.51 -8.70
C TRP A 441 -5.06 -27.96 -8.24
N THR A 442 -6.21 -28.30 -7.65
CA THR A 442 -6.53 -29.68 -7.27
C THR A 442 -6.76 -30.56 -8.50
N ASP A 443 -7.40 -30.03 -9.54
CA ASP A 443 -7.53 -30.72 -10.82
C ASP A 443 -6.14 -30.91 -11.48
N ALA A 444 -5.24 -29.91 -11.37
CA ALA A 444 -3.89 -30.02 -11.88
C ALA A 444 -3.04 -31.09 -11.15
N ILE A 445 -3.32 -31.35 -9.87
CA ILE A 445 -2.76 -32.51 -9.15
C ILE A 445 -3.37 -33.81 -9.66
N ALA A 446 -4.71 -33.88 -9.76
CA ALA A 446 -5.43 -35.12 -10.00
C ALA A 446 -5.35 -35.62 -11.47
N ARG A 447 -5.40 -34.66 -12.42
CA ARG A 447 -5.52 -34.94 -13.86
C ARG A 447 -4.78 -33.93 -14.74
N GLY A 448 -3.65 -33.37 -14.26
CA GLY A 448 -2.91 -32.30 -14.94
C GLY A 448 -2.80 -32.46 -16.46
N PRO A 449 -2.22 -33.57 -17.00
CA PRO A 449 -2.07 -33.76 -18.43
C PRO A 449 -3.35 -33.84 -19.26
N GLU A 450 -4.51 -33.93 -18.62
CA GLU A 450 -5.83 -33.89 -19.26
C GLU A 450 -6.42 -32.47 -19.31
N MET A 451 -5.83 -31.52 -18.60
CA MET A 451 -6.30 -30.13 -18.57
C MET A 451 -5.88 -29.40 -19.83
N THR A 452 -6.85 -28.74 -20.46
CA THR A 452 -6.66 -28.03 -21.72
C THR A 452 -6.99 -26.53 -21.62
N ALA A 453 -6.48 -25.76 -22.58
CA ALA A 453 -6.78 -24.35 -22.73
C ALA A 453 -8.29 -24.10 -22.86
N THR A 454 -8.95 -24.82 -23.74
CA THR A 454 -10.37 -24.63 -24.05
C THR A 454 -11.31 -25.04 -22.91
N ARG A 455 -11.04 -26.18 -22.27
CA ARG A 455 -11.94 -26.70 -21.22
C ARG A 455 -11.62 -26.17 -19.83
N ASP A 456 -10.34 -26.09 -19.48
CA ASP A 456 -9.89 -25.85 -18.11
C ASP A 456 -9.21 -24.48 -17.94
N GLY A 457 -9.05 -23.71 -19.04
CA GLY A 457 -8.45 -22.40 -19.02
C GLY A 457 -6.93 -22.43 -18.83
N VAL A 458 -6.23 -23.46 -19.28
CA VAL A 458 -4.76 -23.46 -19.32
C VAL A 458 -4.30 -22.33 -20.24
N ARG A 459 -3.31 -21.55 -19.81
CA ARG A 459 -2.72 -20.46 -20.60
C ARG A 459 -1.25 -20.76 -20.90
N GLY A 460 -0.76 -20.18 -21.99
CA GLY A 460 0.62 -20.34 -22.42
C GLY A 460 0.90 -21.60 -23.24
N LYS A 461 0.00 -22.58 -23.26
CA LYS A 461 0.03 -23.77 -24.11
C LYS A 461 -1.35 -24.43 -24.20
N GLU A 462 -1.51 -25.42 -25.07
CA GLU A 462 -2.78 -26.11 -25.31
C GLU A 462 -3.22 -26.99 -24.12
N LYS A 463 -2.29 -27.63 -23.42
CA LYS A 463 -2.54 -28.48 -22.25
C LYS A 463 -1.33 -28.51 -21.32
N LEU A 464 -1.54 -28.95 -20.08
CA LEU A 464 -0.42 -29.22 -19.16
C LEU A 464 0.34 -30.47 -19.59
N ASP A 465 1.67 -30.43 -19.47
CA ASP A 465 2.51 -31.61 -19.78
C ASP A 465 2.57 -32.56 -18.59
N VAL A 466 2.57 -32.03 -17.37
CA VAL A 466 2.75 -32.77 -16.12
C VAL A 466 1.76 -32.33 -15.06
N PRO A 467 1.43 -33.19 -14.09
CA PRO A 467 0.63 -32.77 -12.94
C PRO A 467 1.50 -32.01 -11.92
N ILE A 468 0.86 -31.29 -11.00
CA ILE A 468 1.55 -30.71 -9.85
C ILE A 468 2.03 -31.84 -8.92
N LYS A 469 3.33 -31.88 -8.65
CA LYS A 469 4.00 -32.85 -7.79
C LYS A 469 4.58 -32.25 -6.52
N PHE A 470 4.89 -30.96 -6.54
CA PHE A 470 5.43 -30.23 -5.42
C PHE A 470 4.59 -28.98 -5.14
N LEU A 471 4.09 -28.85 -3.92
CA LEU A 471 3.22 -27.74 -3.49
C LEU A 471 3.89 -26.90 -2.40
N TRP A 472 4.13 -25.63 -2.70
CA TRP A 472 4.46 -24.63 -1.70
C TRP A 472 3.18 -24.00 -1.14
N ASN A 473 3.07 -23.86 0.19
CA ASN A 473 2.04 -23.08 0.84
C ASN A 473 2.66 -22.15 1.91
N TYR A 474 2.74 -20.87 1.59
CA TYR A 474 3.31 -19.87 2.47
C TYR A 474 2.23 -18.92 3.00
N ALA A 475 2.11 -18.81 4.33
CA ALA A 475 1.20 -17.92 5.05
C ALA A 475 -0.24 -17.96 4.49
N GLY A 476 -0.76 -19.16 4.24
CA GLY A 476 -2.08 -19.37 3.66
C GLY A 476 -2.77 -20.62 4.16
N ASN A 477 -4.06 -20.51 4.44
CA ASN A 477 -4.91 -21.64 4.82
C ASN A 477 -5.77 -22.10 3.64
N THR A 478 -5.14 -22.24 2.45
CA THR A 478 -5.85 -22.49 1.19
C THR A 478 -6.07 -23.98 0.93
N ILE A 479 -5.11 -24.83 1.29
CA ILE A 479 -5.12 -26.25 0.94
C ILE A 479 -6.44 -26.91 1.31
N ILE A 480 -6.93 -26.73 2.53
CA ILE A 480 -8.13 -27.41 3.01
C ILE A 480 -9.22 -26.47 3.54
N ASN A 481 -8.95 -25.20 3.71
CA ASN A 481 -9.91 -24.30 4.33
C ASN A 481 -10.56 -23.32 3.35
N GLN A 482 -9.76 -22.70 2.46
CA GLN A 482 -10.27 -21.72 1.52
C GLN A 482 -10.75 -22.34 0.20
N HIS A 483 -10.14 -23.46 -0.21
CA HIS A 483 -10.55 -24.16 -1.43
C HIS A 483 -11.90 -24.85 -1.24
N SER A 484 -12.69 -24.90 -2.30
CA SER A 484 -14.01 -25.53 -2.30
C SER A 484 -13.90 -27.05 -2.34
N ASP A 485 -14.97 -27.75 -2.00
CA ASP A 485 -15.06 -29.19 -1.98
C ASP A 485 -13.93 -29.85 -1.18
N ILE A 486 -13.95 -29.53 0.12
CA ILE A 486 -12.89 -29.93 1.06
C ILE A 486 -12.69 -31.45 1.10
N ASN A 487 -13.78 -32.24 1.04
CA ASN A 487 -13.69 -33.68 1.08
C ASN A 487 -12.99 -34.27 -0.16
N LYS A 488 -13.34 -33.75 -1.35
CA LYS A 488 -12.64 -34.11 -2.58
C LYS A 488 -11.16 -33.74 -2.56
N THR A 489 -10.86 -32.56 -2.04
CA THR A 489 -9.48 -32.10 -1.87
C THR A 489 -8.71 -32.99 -0.92
N HIS A 490 -9.34 -33.41 0.20
CA HIS A 490 -8.76 -34.37 1.12
C HIS A 490 -8.43 -35.70 0.42
N ASP A 491 -9.37 -36.29 -0.32
CA ASP A 491 -9.17 -37.54 -1.03
C ASP A 491 -8.03 -37.46 -2.05
N ILE A 492 -7.92 -36.34 -2.79
CA ILE A 492 -6.84 -36.14 -3.74
C ILE A 492 -5.48 -36.09 -3.01
N LEU A 493 -5.40 -35.39 -1.89
CA LEU A 493 -4.13 -35.19 -1.16
C LEU A 493 -3.71 -36.37 -0.31
N GLN A 494 -4.64 -37.26 0.04
CA GLN A 494 -4.32 -38.53 0.71
C GLN A 494 -3.50 -39.49 -0.18
N ASP A 495 -3.64 -39.38 -1.48
CA ASP A 495 -2.84 -40.13 -2.44
C ASP A 495 -1.50 -39.38 -2.69
N GLU A 496 -0.48 -39.79 -1.94
CA GLU A 496 0.85 -39.17 -2.00
C GLU A 496 1.53 -39.34 -3.38
N SER A 497 1.08 -40.33 -4.20
CA SER A 497 1.59 -40.47 -5.56
C SER A 497 1.13 -39.37 -6.50
N LYS A 498 0.02 -38.71 -6.20
CA LYS A 498 -0.49 -37.58 -6.99
C LYS A 498 0.29 -36.29 -6.73
N CYS A 499 0.56 -35.98 -5.45
CA CYS A 499 1.38 -34.84 -5.05
C CYS A 499 2.44 -35.32 -4.06
N GLU A 500 3.67 -35.39 -4.48
CA GLU A 500 4.75 -36.06 -3.73
C GLU A 500 5.25 -35.26 -2.53
N THR A 501 5.12 -33.93 -2.57
CA THR A 501 5.62 -33.08 -1.49
C THR A 501 4.74 -31.85 -1.29
N ILE A 502 4.36 -31.64 -0.05
CA ILE A 502 3.67 -30.43 0.42
C ILE A 502 4.49 -29.76 1.52
N VAL A 503 4.98 -28.55 1.23
CA VAL A 503 5.72 -27.73 2.19
C VAL A 503 4.81 -26.61 2.67
N VAL A 504 4.62 -26.49 3.97
CA VAL A 504 3.88 -25.38 4.58
C VAL A 504 4.81 -24.56 5.44
N ILE A 505 4.85 -23.25 5.17
CA ILE A 505 5.55 -22.25 5.97
C ILE A 505 4.48 -21.33 6.55
N ASP A 506 4.26 -21.38 7.85
CA ASP A 506 3.21 -20.62 8.52
C ASP A 506 3.56 -20.29 9.97
N ASN A 507 2.76 -19.46 10.58
CA ASN A 507 2.88 -19.09 11.99
C ASN A 507 2.10 -20.04 12.92
N PHE A 508 1.09 -20.75 12.44
CA PHE A 508 0.13 -21.53 13.23
C PHE A 508 -0.14 -22.92 12.64
N MET A 509 -0.55 -23.82 13.52
CA MET A 509 -1.09 -25.13 13.13
C MET A 509 -2.50 -24.94 12.54
N THR A 510 -2.55 -24.45 11.29
CA THR A 510 -3.81 -24.26 10.56
C THR A 510 -4.37 -25.61 10.07
N SER A 511 -5.61 -25.61 9.56
CA SER A 511 -6.18 -26.78 8.90
C SER A 511 -5.32 -27.26 7.73
N SER A 512 -4.77 -26.32 6.96
CA SER A 512 -3.86 -26.62 5.84
C SER A 512 -2.49 -27.11 6.32
N ALA A 513 -1.97 -26.60 7.44
CA ALA A 513 -0.72 -27.07 8.02
C ALA A 513 -0.72 -28.57 8.34
N LYS A 514 -1.89 -29.13 8.68
CA LYS A 514 -2.04 -30.57 8.94
C LYS A 514 -1.77 -31.47 7.73
N TYR A 515 -1.76 -30.90 6.52
CA TYR A 515 -1.49 -31.60 5.27
C TYR A 515 -0.02 -31.52 4.81
N ALA A 516 0.80 -30.78 5.54
CA ALA A 516 2.22 -30.64 5.22
C ALA A 516 2.97 -31.97 5.37
N ASP A 517 3.93 -32.22 4.49
CA ASP A 517 4.98 -33.21 4.69
C ASP A 517 6.15 -32.60 5.48
N LEU A 518 6.43 -31.31 5.21
CA LEU A 518 7.35 -30.47 5.97
C LEU A 518 6.61 -29.20 6.43
N LEU A 519 6.68 -28.94 7.73
CA LEU A 519 6.04 -27.77 8.37
C LEU A 519 7.11 -26.90 9.01
N LEU A 520 7.26 -25.68 8.52
CA LEU A 520 8.32 -24.76 8.89
C LEU A 520 7.78 -23.51 9.61
N PRO A 521 8.29 -23.16 10.80
CA PRO A 521 7.82 -22.06 11.61
C PRO A 521 8.38 -20.71 11.13
N ASP A 522 7.51 -19.83 10.65
CA ASP A 522 7.86 -18.44 10.28
C ASP A 522 7.66 -17.47 11.44
N LEU A 523 8.30 -16.31 11.34
CA LEU A 523 8.04 -15.15 12.19
C LEU A 523 6.80 -14.41 11.73
N MET A 524 6.01 -13.92 12.68
CA MET A 524 4.93 -12.98 12.37
C MET A 524 5.50 -11.65 11.91
N THR A 525 4.71 -10.88 11.15
CA THR A 525 5.10 -9.56 10.66
C THR A 525 5.60 -8.62 11.76
N VAL A 526 5.05 -8.72 12.98
CA VAL A 526 5.48 -7.89 14.14
C VAL A 526 6.72 -8.42 14.87
N GLU A 527 7.25 -9.56 14.47
CA GLU A 527 8.45 -10.18 15.04
C GLU A 527 9.69 -9.98 14.12
N GLN A 528 9.55 -9.31 12.98
CA GLN A 528 10.62 -9.08 12.01
C GLN A 528 10.51 -7.70 11.36
N GLU A 529 11.60 -7.22 10.77
CA GLU A 529 11.62 -5.95 10.04
C GLU A 529 10.94 -6.09 8.68
N ASP A 530 10.11 -5.11 8.35
CA ASP A 530 9.53 -4.96 7.00
C ASP A 530 9.05 -3.52 6.78
N ILE A 531 8.68 -3.18 5.55
CA ILE A 531 8.04 -1.92 5.20
C ILE A 531 6.64 -2.22 4.67
N ILE A 532 5.65 -1.63 5.29
CA ILE A 532 4.25 -1.80 4.88
C ILE A 532 3.69 -0.49 4.37
N PRO A 533 3.36 -0.40 3.07
CA PRO A 533 2.70 0.76 2.50
C PRO A 533 1.18 0.67 2.64
N ASN A 534 0.50 1.79 2.61
CA ASN A 534 -0.91 1.84 2.26
C ASN A 534 -1.05 1.75 0.74
N ASP A 535 -1.07 0.52 0.23
CA ASP A 535 -1.11 0.22 -1.21
C ASP A 535 -2.42 -0.42 -1.67
N TYR A 536 -3.45 -0.46 -0.82
CA TYR A 536 -4.65 -1.22 -1.13
C TYR A 536 -5.97 -0.64 -0.60
N ALA A 537 -5.98 0.02 0.54
CA ALA A 537 -7.20 0.53 1.15
C ALA A 537 -6.98 1.88 1.82
N GLY A 538 -8.01 2.73 1.80
CA GLY A 538 -7.99 4.07 2.37
C GLY A 538 -7.64 5.15 1.36
N ASN A 539 -7.81 6.40 1.77
CA ASN A 539 -7.57 7.59 0.95
C ASN A 539 -6.41 8.44 1.48
N MET A 540 -5.47 7.81 2.15
CA MET A 540 -4.30 8.45 2.72
C MET A 540 -3.05 7.64 2.43
N GLY A 541 -2.01 8.27 1.88
CA GLY A 541 -0.71 7.64 1.62
C GLY A 541 0.15 7.61 2.88
N TYR A 542 0.59 6.43 3.31
CA TYR A 542 1.54 6.28 4.41
C TYR A 542 2.39 5.02 4.28
N LEU A 543 3.50 5.03 5.00
CA LEU A 543 4.41 3.90 5.15
C LEU A 543 4.56 3.55 6.63
N ILE A 544 4.59 2.27 6.94
CA ILE A 544 4.89 1.78 8.29
C ILE A 544 6.20 1.01 8.23
N PHE A 545 7.22 1.53 8.90
CA PHE A 545 8.46 0.80 9.14
C PHE A 545 8.26 -0.11 10.34
N ILE A 546 8.11 -1.41 10.08
CA ILE A 546 7.91 -2.39 11.13
C ILE A 546 9.24 -2.69 11.81
N GLN A 547 9.18 -2.68 13.14
CA GLN A 547 10.27 -3.04 14.01
C GLN A 547 9.92 -4.35 14.74
N PRO A 548 10.89 -5.25 14.96
CA PRO A 548 10.65 -6.42 15.78
C PRO A 548 10.15 -6.02 17.17
N ALA A 549 8.95 -6.45 17.53
CA ALA A 549 8.38 -6.18 18.85
C ALA A 549 9.05 -7.06 19.91
N THR A 550 9.37 -8.29 19.54
CA THR A 550 10.02 -9.27 20.43
C THR A 550 11.18 -9.95 19.70
N SER A 551 12.12 -10.49 20.44
CA SER A 551 13.10 -11.41 19.88
C SER A 551 12.42 -12.66 19.30
N ALA A 552 13.08 -13.31 18.35
CA ALA A 552 12.61 -14.60 17.83
C ALA A 552 12.67 -15.65 18.94
N LYS A 553 11.50 -16.16 19.34
CA LYS A 553 11.40 -17.22 20.36
C LYS A 553 11.47 -18.59 19.70
N PHE A 554 11.97 -19.57 20.43
CA PHE A 554 12.16 -20.94 19.94
C PHE A 554 13.07 -21.01 18.70
N GLU A 555 12.70 -21.83 17.72
CA GLU A 555 13.45 -21.98 16.46
C GLU A 555 12.76 -21.32 15.26
N ARG A 556 11.86 -20.38 15.49
CA ARG A 556 11.21 -19.60 14.43
C ARG A 556 12.23 -18.77 13.65
N LYS A 557 12.08 -18.71 12.33
CA LYS A 557 12.99 -17.97 11.45
C LYS A 557 12.23 -17.08 10.48
N PRO A 558 12.80 -15.92 10.07
CA PRO A 558 12.20 -15.10 9.01
C PRO A 558 12.11 -15.88 7.69
N ILE A 559 11.03 -15.70 6.94
CA ILE A 559 10.87 -16.32 5.62
C ILE A 559 12.08 -16.10 4.71
N TYR A 560 12.67 -14.90 4.72
CA TYR A 560 13.83 -14.59 3.90
C TYR A 560 15.05 -15.46 4.27
N TRP A 561 15.28 -15.70 5.56
CA TRP A 561 16.34 -16.60 6.01
C TRP A 561 16.07 -18.04 5.56
N ILE A 562 14.83 -18.55 5.78
CA ILE A 562 14.46 -19.91 5.38
C ILE A 562 14.77 -20.12 3.90
N LEU A 563 14.32 -19.21 3.04
CA LEU A 563 14.51 -19.34 1.59
C LEU A 563 15.94 -19.11 1.14
N SER A 564 16.70 -18.26 1.84
CA SER A 564 18.16 -18.10 1.58
C SER A 564 18.92 -19.39 1.87
N GLU A 565 18.57 -20.09 2.93
CA GLU A 565 19.17 -21.38 3.28
C GLU A 565 18.77 -22.50 2.31
N VAL A 566 17.53 -22.47 1.79
CA VAL A 566 17.11 -23.37 0.70
C VAL A 566 17.90 -23.04 -0.60
N ALA A 567 18.04 -21.76 -0.93
CA ALA A 567 18.78 -21.32 -2.13
C ALA A 567 20.22 -21.82 -2.14
N LYS A 568 20.92 -21.76 -0.99
CA LYS A 568 22.30 -22.33 -0.85
C LYS A 568 22.37 -23.80 -1.20
N ARG A 569 21.34 -24.58 -0.81
CA ARG A 569 21.28 -26.02 -1.06
C ARG A 569 20.90 -26.35 -2.50
N LEU A 570 20.21 -25.42 -3.18
CA LEU A 570 19.88 -25.57 -4.61
C LEU A 570 21.07 -25.27 -5.52
N GLY A 571 21.99 -24.41 -5.09
CA GLY A 571 23.22 -24.07 -5.81
C GLY A 571 23.71 -22.65 -5.49
N ASP A 572 25.03 -22.43 -5.63
CA ASP A 572 25.62 -21.12 -5.33
C ASP A 572 25.09 -20.03 -6.26
N ASP A 573 24.84 -20.32 -7.52
CA ASP A 573 24.24 -19.40 -8.47
C ASP A 573 22.79 -19.02 -8.09
N VAL A 574 22.01 -19.97 -7.62
CA VAL A 574 20.65 -19.73 -7.11
C VAL A 574 20.69 -18.83 -5.88
N TYR A 575 21.62 -19.09 -4.96
CA TYR A 575 21.81 -18.27 -3.76
C TYR A 575 22.19 -16.83 -4.11
N GLN A 576 23.16 -16.65 -5.02
CA GLN A 576 23.60 -15.32 -5.45
C GLN A 576 22.48 -14.55 -6.16
N ARG A 577 21.72 -15.20 -7.03
CA ARG A 577 20.57 -14.59 -7.72
C ARG A 577 19.42 -14.27 -6.75
N PHE A 578 19.19 -15.12 -5.76
CA PHE A 578 18.13 -14.89 -4.77
C PHE A 578 18.47 -13.74 -3.83
N THR A 579 19.68 -13.70 -3.29
CA THR A 579 20.08 -12.69 -2.29
C THR A 579 20.68 -11.43 -2.90
N GLU A 580 21.30 -11.51 -4.07
CA GLU A 580 22.16 -10.45 -4.62
C GLU A 580 23.18 -9.93 -3.58
N GLY A 581 23.64 -10.83 -2.70
CA GLY A 581 24.55 -10.51 -1.61
C GLY A 581 23.93 -9.69 -0.47
N ARG A 582 22.60 -9.53 -0.39
CA ARG A 582 21.92 -8.70 0.59
C ARG A 582 21.23 -9.53 1.67
N THR A 583 21.29 -9.04 2.90
CA THR A 583 20.41 -9.48 4.00
C THR A 583 19.01 -8.89 3.84
N GLN A 584 18.05 -9.33 4.67
CA GLN A 584 16.68 -8.76 4.68
C GLN A 584 16.72 -7.25 4.95
N GLU A 585 17.47 -6.80 5.97
CA GLU A 585 17.63 -5.38 6.30
C GLU A 585 18.23 -4.59 5.12
N GLN A 586 19.29 -5.11 4.49
CA GLN A 586 19.92 -4.46 3.34
C GLN A 586 18.99 -4.38 2.12
N TRP A 587 18.12 -5.38 1.92
CA TRP A 587 17.05 -5.29 0.92
C TRP A 587 16.08 -4.17 1.22
N LEU A 588 15.59 -4.06 2.45
CA LEU A 588 14.65 -3.01 2.84
C LEU A 588 15.27 -1.62 2.67
N GLN A 589 16.52 -1.44 3.06
CA GLN A 589 17.27 -0.19 2.84
C GLN A 589 17.39 0.15 1.36
N TYR A 590 17.78 -0.81 0.53
CA TYR A 590 17.94 -0.63 -0.91
C TYR A 590 16.62 -0.29 -1.60
N LEU A 591 15.53 -1.00 -1.26
CA LEU A 591 14.22 -0.77 -1.85
C LEU A 591 13.62 0.57 -1.41
N TYR A 592 13.83 0.96 -0.16
CA TYR A 592 13.43 2.27 0.33
C TYR A 592 14.17 3.40 -0.40
N ALA A 593 15.47 3.25 -0.58
CA ALA A 593 16.28 4.21 -1.34
C ALA A 593 15.80 4.36 -2.79
N LYS A 594 15.47 3.26 -3.46
CA LYS A 594 14.90 3.28 -4.82
C LYS A 594 13.53 3.96 -4.87
N MET A 595 12.69 3.71 -3.88
CA MET A 595 11.37 4.32 -3.77
C MET A 595 11.49 5.83 -3.63
N VAL A 596 12.33 6.32 -2.73
CA VAL A 596 12.59 7.76 -2.53
C VAL A 596 13.13 8.42 -3.80
N ALA A 597 13.96 7.71 -4.56
CA ALA A 597 14.50 8.21 -5.82
C ALA A 597 13.45 8.29 -6.95
N LYS A 598 12.43 7.42 -6.95
CA LYS A 598 11.38 7.37 -7.99
C LYS A 598 10.19 8.27 -7.71
N ASP A 599 9.81 8.42 -6.46
CA ASP A 599 8.65 9.20 -6.06
C ASP A 599 9.06 10.35 -5.13
N PRO A 600 9.48 11.48 -5.71
CA PRO A 600 9.86 12.66 -4.91
C PRO A 600 8.65 13.34 -4.25
N ALA A 601 7.43 12.93 -4.52
CA ALA A 601 6.23 13.40 -3.84
C ALA A 601 6.03 12.75 -2.47
N LEU A 602 6.75 11.67 -2.16
CA LEU A 602 6.79 11.14 -0.80
C LEU A 602 7.50 12.17 0.09
N PRO A 603 6.81 12.72 1.12
CA PRO A 603 7.40 13.69 2.03
C PRO A 603 8.40 12.97 2.94
N VAL A 604 9.60 12.77 2.44
CA VAL A 604 10.75 12.27 3.21
C VAL A 604 11.72 13.40 3.46
N TYR A 605 12.26 13.47 4.67
CA TYR A 605 13.45 14.25 4.89
C TYR A 605 14.60 13.59 4.14
N ALA A 606 15.11 14.28 3.12
CA ALA A 606 16.38 13.95 2.53
C ALA A 606 17.37 14.98 3.03
N SER A 607 18.55 14.55 3.52
CA SER A 607 19.61 15.47 3.88
C SER A 607 20.00 16.28 2.65
N THR A 608 20.07 17.59 2.85
CA THR A 608 20.36 18.52 1.75
C THR A 608 21.88 18.71 1.64
N PHE A 609 22.39 18.83 0.41
CA PHE A 609 23.74 19.35 0.24
C PHE A 609 23.81 20.77 0.84
N GLU A 610 24.95 21.08 1.46
CA GLU A 610 25.15 22.30 2.27
C GLU A 610 24.06 22.47 3.35
N GLY A 611 23.52 21.37 3.84
CA GLY A 611 22.60 21.33 4.95
C GLY A 611 23.29 21.17 6.30
N TRP A 612 22.49 20.89 7.32
CA TRP A 612 22.96 20.75 8.69
C TRP A 612 24.00 19.64 8.91
N ASP A 613 23.93 18.58 8.14
CA ASP A 613 24.75 17.36 8.22
C ASP A 613 25.79 17.24 7.08
N ASP A 614 25.97 18.28 6.26
CA ASP A 614 26.95 18.29 5.18
C ASP A 614 28.39 18.33 5.75
N PRO A 615 29.33 17.51 5.27
CA PRO A 615 30.75 17.57 5.66
C PRO A 615 31.42 18.92 5.49
N LEU A 616 30.99 19.74 4.51
CA LEU A 616 31.44 21.11 4.31
C LEU A 616 31.23 22.02 5.52
N ARG A 617 30.34 21.64 6.44
CA ARG A 617 30.09 22.39 7.66
C ARG A 617 31.31 22.48 8.60
N SER A 618 32.23 21.56 8.47
CA SER A 618 33.52 21.64 9.18
C SER A 618 34.37 22.88 8.76
N GLN A 619 34.14 23.35 7.53
CA GLN A 619 34.83 24.53 6.97
C GLN A 619 33.95 25.79 7.00
N TYR A 620 32.64 25.62 6.80
CA TYR A 620 31.63 26.69 6.75
C TYR A 620 30.49 26.37 7.70
N PRO A 621 30.64 26.68 9.01
CA PRO A 621 29.77 26.08 10.06
C PRO A 621 28.37 26.71 10.17
N LEU A 622 28.07 27.78 9.46
CA LEU A 622 26.81 28.49 9.55
C LEU A 622 25.96 28.25 8.31
N GLN A 623 24.72 27.81 8.50
CA GLN A 623 23.73 27.75 7.41
C GLN A 623 23.23 29.17 7.08
N LEU A 624 23.36 29.59 5.83
CA LEU A 624 22.88 30.86 5.35
C LEU A 624 21.53 30.70 4.63
N PHE A 625 20.52 31.48 5.05
CA PHE A 625 19.30 31.64 4.29
C PHE A 625 19.00 33.13 3.97
N GLY A 626 18.25 33.34 2.87
CA GLY A 626 17.82 34.68 2.46
C GLY A 626 16.41 34.99 2.95
N PHE A 627 16.16 36.24 3.34
CA PHE A 627 14.82 36.71 3.69
C PHE A 627 14.38 37.89 2.85
N HIS A 628 13.07 38.09 2.67
CA HIS A 628 12.54 39.27 2.01
C HIS A 628 12.84 40.51 2.84
N TYR A 629 13.40 41.53 2.17
CA TYR A 629 13.91 42.73 2.82
C TYR A 629 12.88 43.86 2.76
N LYS A 630 12.73 44.62 3.87
CA LYS A 630 11.68 45.66 3.96
C LYS A 630 11.89 46.85 3.05
N ALA A 631 13.16 47.19 2.76
CA ALA A 631 13.51 48.38 1.99
C ALA A 631 13.49 48.17 0.48
N ARG A 632 13.30 46.93 0.00
CA ARG A 632 13.27 46.61 -1.43
C ARG A 632 12.41 45.38 -1.73
N THR A 633 11.92 45.31 -2.94
CA THR A 633 11.24 44.13 -3.46
C THR A 633 12.18 43.44 -4.45
N HIS A 634 12.80 42.34 -4.03
CA HIS A 634 13.94 41.73 -4.71
C HIS A 634 15.04 42.84 -4.93
N SER A 635 15.44 43.12 -6.15
CA SER A 635 16.40 44.14 -6.45
C SER A 635 15.80 45.53 -6.72
N SER A 636 14.48 45.67 -6.78
CA SER A 636 13.82 46.94 -6.99
C SER A 636 13.93 47.83 -5.75
N TYR A 637 14.20 49.10 -5.94
CA TYR A 637 14.46 50.11 -4.91
C TYR A 637 15.81 49.95 -4.19
N GLY A 638 16.71 49.09 -4.64
CA GLY A 638 18.03 48.88 -4.05
C GLY A 638 18.93 50.08 -4.11
N ASN A 639 18.66 51.07 -4.99
CA ASN A 639 19.40 52.29 -5.20
C ASN A 639 18.78 53.52 -4.51
N VAL A 640 17.73 53.35 -3.70
CA VAL A 640 17.07 54.46 -3.02
C VAL A 640 17.72 54.70 -1.66
N ASP A 641 18.45 55.77 -1.52
CA ASP A 641 19.30 56.13 -0.36
C ASP A 641 18.52 56.22 0.96
N VAL A 642 17.34 56.84 0.96
CA VAL A 642 16.48 56.96 2.14
C VAL A 642 16.00 55.56 2.63
N LEU A 643 15.79 54.63 1.73
CA LEU A 643 15.38 53.25 2.09
C LEU A 643 16.60 52.46 2.59
N GLN A 644 17.77 52.65 1.99
CA GLN A 644 19.02 52.06 2.47
C GLN A 644 19.39 52.56 3.88
N ALA A 645 19.20 53.88 4.15
CA ALA A 645 19.42 54.44 5.47
C ALA A 645 18.44 53.92 6.53
N ALA A 646 17.18 53.77 6.15
CA ALA A 646 16.13 53.23 7.04
C ALA A 646 16.29 51.74 7.38
N CYS A 647 16.82 50.95 6.44
CA CYS A 647 17.05 49.50 6.59
C CYS A 647 18.42 49.18 5.96
N ARG A 648 19.45 48.97 6.78
CA ARG A 648 20.78 48.60 6.30
C ARG A 648 20.87 47.15 5.89
N GLN A 649 21.60 46.85 4.82
CA GLN A 649 21.95 45.47 4.49
C GLN A 649 22.92 44.94 5.55
N GLU A 650 22.52 43.93 6.29
CA GLU A 650 23.25 43.34 7.42
C GLU A 650 23.18 41.81 7.35
N VAL A 651 24.22 41.14 7.83
CA VAL A 651 24.12 39.68 8.13
C VAL A 651 23.69 39.48 9.58
N TRP A 652 22.66 38.72 9.79
CA TRP A 652 22.17 38.36 11.12
C TRP A 652 22.93 37.16 11.64
N ILE A 653 23.43 37.26 12.86
CA ILE A 653 24.17 36.21 13.57
C ILE A 653 23.69 36.11 15.01
N SER A 654 23.63 34.86 15.56
CA SER A 654 23.26 34.68 16.95
C SER A 654 24.29 35.23 17.92
N PRO A 655 23.93 35.68 19.14
CA PRO A 655 24.88 36.13 20.13
C PRO A 655 25.95 35.08 20.46
N LEU A 656 25.58 33.79 20.52
CA LEU A 656 26.50 32.69 20.82
C LEU A 656 27.54 32.49 19.68
N ASP A 657 27.13 32.60 18.44
CA ASP A 657 28.02 32.46 17.29
C ASP A 657 28.89 33.70 17.08
N ALA A 658 28.35 34.87 17.40
CA ALA A 658 29.09 36.15 17.38
C ALA A 658 30.17 36.19 18.45
N GLU A 659 29.87 35.76 19.69
CA GLU A 659 30.82 35.67 20.80
C GLU A 659 32.00 34.78 20.45
N LYS A 660 31.74 33.59 19.90
CA LYS A 660 32.80 32.65 19.48
C LYS A 660 33.75 33.23 18.43
N ARG A 661 33.31 34.23 17.66
CA ARG A 661 34.04 34.87 16.57
C ARG A 661 34.55 36.27 16.93
N GLY A 662 34.32 36.73 18.16
CA GLY A 662 34.70 38.06 18.59
C GLY A 662 33.97 39.19 17.85
N ILE A 663 32.78 38.90 17.30
CA ILE A 663 31.97 39.83 16.51
C ILE A 663 31.01 40.59 17.42
N LYS A 664 30.99 41.92 17.30
CA LYS A 664 30.03 42.80 17.99
C LYS A 664 29.00 43.34 16.99
N ASN A 665 27.85 43.74 17.53
CA ASN A 665 26.81 44.34 16.68
C ASN A 665 27.31 45.57 15.96
N GLY A 666 27.15 45.62 14.65
CA GLY A 666 27.61 46.69 13.78
C GLY A 666 29.04 46.52 13.23
N ASP A 667 29.80 45.54 13.69
CA ASP A 667 31.14 45.28 13.13
C ASP A 667 31.03 44.93 11.64
N LEU A 668 31.99 45.46 10.84
CA LEU A 668 32.15 45.02 9.46
C LEU A 668 32.67 43.59 9.46
N VAL A 669 31.98 42.69 8.77
CA VAL A 669 32.34 41.29 8.65
C VAL A 669 32.43 40.85 7.20
N ARG A 670 33.20 39.82 6.94
CA ARG A 670 33.16 39.05 5.72
C ARG A 670 32.30 37.80 5.93
N VAL A 671 31.43 37.56 4.99
CA VAL A 671 30.67 36.32 4.89
C VAL A 671 31.16 35.61 3.64
N PHE A 672 31.61 34.39 3.77
CA PHE A 672 32.31 33.73 2.67
C PHE A 672 32.09 32.23 2.63
N ASN A 673 32.30 31.66 1.47
CA ASN A 673 32.43 30.24 1.22
C ASN A 673 33.29 29.99 -0.03
N GLN A 674 33.33 28.75 -0.53
CA GLN A 674 34.11 28.38 -1.71
C GLN A 674 33.72 29.14 -3.02
N ARG A 675 32.60 29.84 -3.03
CA ARG A 675 32.08 30.55 -4.22
C ARG A 675 32.44 32.02 -4.25
N GLY A 676 32.57 32.62 -3.09
CA GLY A 676 32.86 34.01 -3.01
C GLY A 676 32.84 34.59 -1.60
N GLU A 677 33.01 35.92 -1.52
CA GLU A 677 32.99 36.70 -0.29
C GLU A 677 32.10 37.94 -0.47
N VAL A 678 31.34 38.25 0.57
CA VAL A 678 30.63 39.52 0.68
C VAL A 678 31.03 40.25 1.96
N ARG A 679 31.03 41.56 1.96
CA ARG A 679 31.35 42.41 3.14
C ARG A 679 30.19 43.29 3.52
N LEU A 680 29.74 43.20 4.79
CA LEU A 680 28.60 43.95 5.30
C LEU A 680 28.64 44.01 6.83
N PRO A 681 27.87 44.92 7.46
CA PRO A 681 27.75 44.97 8.91
C PRO A 681 27.08 43.74 9.49
N ALA A 682 27.54 43.30 10.67
CA ALA A 682 26.90 42.23 11.44
C ALA A 682 25.76 42.77 12.31
N LYS A 683 24.63 42.08 12.32
CA LYS A 683 23.56 42.28 13.28
C LYS A 683 23.53 41.14 14.27
N VAL A 684 24.07 41.35 15.45
CA VAL A 684 24.03 40.37 16.53
C VAL A 684 22.63 40.41 17.17
N THR A 685 21.89 39.31 17.09
CA THR A 685 20.49 39.30 17.53
C THR A 685 20.04 37.88 18.00
N PRO A 686 19.28 37.79 19.11
CA PRO A 686 18.71 36.51 19.57
C PRO A 686 17.53 36.07 18.70
N ARG A 687 17.17 36.80 17.65
CA ARG A 687 16.10 36.47 16.72
C ARG A 687 16.50 35.43 15.67
N ILE A 688 17.73 34.96 15.71
CA ILE A 688 18.23 33.87 14.89
C ILE A 688 18.86 32.80 15.79
N MET A 689 18.67 31.54 15.43
CA MET A 689 19.20 30.44 16.23
C MET A 689 20.72 30.25 16.00
N PRO A 690 21.46 29.71 16.99
CA PRO A 690 22.85 29.34 16.81
C PRO A 690 23.07 28.33 15.67
N GLY A 691 24.16 28.51 14.92
CA GLY A 691 24.50 27.71 13.77
C GLY A 691 23.81 28.15 12.47
N VAL A 692 23.04 29.26 12.52
CA VAL A 692 22.31 29.80 11.36
C VAL A 692 22.65 31.29 11.21
N SER A 693 22.74 31.74 9.97
CA SER A 693 22.87 33.15 9.59
C SER A 693 21.83 33.54 8.53
N ALA A 694 21.52 34.82 8.45
CA ALA A 694 20.54 35.29 7.49
C ALA A 694 20.93 36.62 6.84
N MET A 695 20.61 36.81 5.56
CA MET A 695 20.85 38.04 4.81
C MET A 695 19.60 38.44 4.02
N GLY A 696 19.40 39.76 3.84
CA GLY A 696 18.35 40.29 2.98
C GLY A 696 18.60 39.97 1.51
N GLN A 697 17.59 39.43 0.82
CA GLN A 697 17.65 39.17 -0.62
C GLN A 697 17.66 40.46 -1.46
N GLY A 698 18.20 40.35 -2.69
CA GLY A 698 18.07 41.38 -3.72
C GLY A 698 18.98 42.60 -3.56
N ALA A 699 20.03 42.56 -2.72
CA ALA A 699 21.08 43.55 -2.76
C ALA A 699 21.79 43.54 -4.13
N TRP A 700 22.16 44.71 -4.63
CA TRP A 700 22.89 44.82 -5.88
C TRP A 700 24.32 44.34 -5.70
N HIS A 701 24.78 43.50 -6.62
CA HIS A 701 26.15 43.04 -6.64
C HIS A 701 27.10 44.22 -6.99
N ASP A 702 28.12 44.43 -6.18
CA ASP A 702 29.12 45.48 -6.34
C ASP A 702 30.51 44.94 -6.02
N ALA A 703 31.14 44.34 -7.02
CA ALA A 703 32.47 43.74 -6.90
C ALA A 703 33.38 44.15 -8.07
N ASN A 704 34.67 44.27 -7.77
CA ASN A 704 35.69 44.39 -8.83
C ASN A 704 35.94 42.99 -9.46
N MET A 705 35.23 42.68 -10.52
CA MET A 705 35.29 41.37 -11.18
C MET A 705 36.63 41.05 -11.84
N ALA A 706 37.46 42.10 -12.13
CA ALA A 706 38.80 41.94 -12.64
C ALA A 706 39.88 41.84 -11.53
N GLY A 707 39.50 42.15 -10.28
CA GLY A 707 40.35 42.12 -9.10
C GLY A 707 40.03 41.01 -8.12
N ASP A 708 39.78 41.39 -6.87
CA ASP A 708 39.54 40.46 -5.74
C ASP A 708 38.17 39.78 -5.73
N ARG A 709 37.22 40.29 -6.51
CA ARG A 709 35.85 39.83 -6.62
C ARG A 709 35.06 39.85 -5.30
N VAL A 710 35.50 40.64 -4.33
CA VAL A 710 34.77 40.83 -3.07
C VAL A 710 33.56 41.72 -3.32
N ASP A 711 32.37 41.21 -2.96
CA ASP A 711 31.12 41.94 -3.18
C ASP A 711 30.78 42.85 -2.00
N HIS A 712 30.96 44.18 -2.20
CA HIS A 712 30.63 45.20 -1.22
C HIS A 712 29.14 45.58 -1.21
N GLY A 713 28.40 45.22 -2.24
CA GLY A 713 26.95 45.37 -2.30
C GLY A 713 26.19 44.31 -1.48
N ALA A 714 26.90 43.29 -1.07
CA ALA A 714 26.38 42.16 -0.28
C ALA A 714 25.18 41.43 -0.92
N CYS A 715 25.32 41.12 -2.20
CA CYS A 715 24.38 40.28 -2.91
C CYS A 715 24.48 38.84 -2.41
N MET A 716 23.44 38.31 -1.82
CA MET A 716 23.44 36.98 -1.28
C MET A 716 23.82 35.91 -2.33
N ASN A 717 23.50 36.13 -3.60
CA ASN A 717 23.77 35.17 -4.67
C ASN A 717 25.25 34.99 -5.00
N THR A 718 26.14 35.84 -4.48
CA THR A 718 27.59 35.61 -4.48
C THR A 718 27.95 34.32 -3.71
N LEU A 719 27.12 33.92 -2.73
CA LEU A 719 27.35 32.81 -1.82
C LEU A 719 26.46 31.60 -2.10
N THR A 720 25.44 31.74 -2.96
CA THR A 720 24.46 30.66 -3.22
C THR A 720 24.97 29.62 -4.22
N THR A 721 24.51 28.40 -4.07
CA THR A 721 24.88 27.31 -4.97
C THR A 721 24.17 27.42 -6.32
N HIS A 722 24.88 27.02 -7.40
CA HIS A 722 24.26 26.81 -8.72
C HIS A 722 23.75 25.36 -8.93
N ARG A 723 23.72 24.58 -7.89
CA ARG A 723 23.20 23.19 -7.96
C ARG A 723 21.68 23.22 -7.91
N PRO A 724 20.97 22.85 -8.99
CA PRO A 724 19.51 22.89 -9.02
C PRO A 724 18.90 21.83 -8.10
N SER A 725 17.70 22.09 -7.57
CA SER A 725 16.95 21.11 -6.80
C SER A 725 16.66 19.86 -7.66
N PRO A 726 16.58 18.66 -7.06
CA PRO A 726 16.51 17.41 -7.83
C PRO A 726 15.29 17.30 -8.74
N LEU A 727 14.12 17.74 -8.28
CA LEU A 727 12.85 17.59 -8.99
C LEU A 727 12.54 18.81 -9.89
N ALA A 728 12.32 19.96 -9.27
CA ALA A 728 11.86 21.15 -9.97
C ALA A 728 12.99 21.87 -10.75
N LYS A 729 14.25 21.46 -10.57
CA LYS A 729 15.44 22.16 -11.09
C LYS A 729 15.47 23.62 -10.66
N GLY A 730 14.83 23.93 -9.52
CA GLY A 730 14.73 25.25 -8.95
C GLY A 730 16.00 25.68 -8.21
N ASN A 731 16.09 26.99 -7.92
CA ASN A 731 17.19 27.56 -7.16
C ASN A 731 17.06 27.27 -5.66
N PRO A 732 17.98 26.52 -5.02
CA PRO A 732 17.95 26.23 -3.58
C PRO A 732 18.57 27.37 -2.77
N GLN A 733 18.07 28.58 -2.93
CA GLN A 733 18.61 29.82 -2.41
C GLN A 733 18.82 29.85 -0.88
N HIS A 734 18.08 29.01 -0.15
CA HIS A 734 18.16 28.97 1.31
C HIS A 734 18.99 27.80 1.85
N THR A 735 19.71 27.09 0.97
CA THR A 735 20.53 25.95 1.34
C THR A 735 21.97 26.23 0.97
N ASN A 736 22.69 26.91 1.87
CA ASN A 736 24.10 27.31 1.67
C ASN A 736 24.82 27.27 3.00
N LEU A 737 26.10 26.92 2.97
CA LEU A 737 26.99 26.99 4.11
C LEU A 737 27.99 28.15 3.94
N VAL A 738 28.22 28.86 5.02
CA VAL A 738 29.16 30.01 5.07
C VAL A 738 29.93 30.03 6.39
N ASP A 739 31.01 30.74 6.44
CA ASP A 739 31.57 31.26 7.69
C ASP A 739 31.52 32.79 7.71
N ILE A 740 31.60 33.35 8.91
CA ILE A 740 31.55 34.80 9.15
C ILE A 740 32.73 35.17 10.03
N GLU A 741 33.55 36.12 9.56
CA GLU A 741 34.69 36.60 10.28
C GLU A 741 34.71 38.14 10.32
N LYS A 742 35.31 38.70 11.34
CA LYS A 742 35.53 40.15 11.43
C LYS A 742 36.60 40.59 10.43
N VAL A 743 36.36 41.68 9.71
CA VAL A 743 37.32 42.30 8.77
C VAL A 743 38.31 43.15 9.52
#